data_28746ef1445e16d5d6185b372fecbd2e
#
_entry.id   28746ef1445e16d5d6185b372fecbd2e
#
_cell.length_a   1.000
_cell.length_b   1.000
_cell.length_c   1.000
_cell.angle_alpha   90.00
_cell.angle_beta   90.00
_cell.angle_gamma   90.00
#
_symmetry.space_group_name_H-M   'P 1'
#
loop_
_entity.id
_entity.type
_entity.pdbx_description
1 polymer ?
#
loop_
_entity_poly.entity_id
_entity_poly.type
_entity_poly.pdbx_seq_one_letter_code
_entity_poly.pdbx_strand_id
1 'polypeptide(L)'
;MNWGIHDRRGWMAVILLLCAYPFSAQNAGQITLELRDKPLPAVLKLIEKAGEKHIIFSYNETETYHVTASIHQKNESEALSIVLKNTPFIYKERENYFVIQKAGIDKRLVIIQGTVYEEEHNPLVCANVLLLNRIDSTFVSGVVTNQDGSFRIPGEEGKDYLLKTSYIGYQTKVQPCGAMNKVCLFSDAQLMKEVVISVDHPLIVHKDNGLLANVVGTPLAKMGSAAEMISHLPFVTGGVGEYMVLGHGVPVIYINGRKVRDQGELERLRADDILSAEVITTPGVEYGSDVSSVIRIRTIRQRGQGISGGFRGVFSQGHDYNASENLYLNYRTGGLDLFVKGDLKHGNYYQESILNQETDASSRWEVRGGTTSFRKAVYFSGEVGFNYELDDKNSLGARYMPGTNVRSVNQTNLGNNFVYKDGEKTEEISSSQYAHTYPTWTHSVNGYYNGAFGQWNVDFNADYLLGKNNSTNEVLNNDDKAAQSENEVRNYLYAMRMVVKRSFRKGTLSLGTEETFTNRHDIFVQSGFSDNADDHIKQSIYSVFADYSLHLDKFNFDVGLRYEHQKTDYYEYGVHQDEQSPVYNDIVPVALVGYEDKGWHASLSYRLIRNNPDYHMLSSSITYSSKYMYRSGDPLLVPQKHHVFILDAGSRWAFVNLFFDRTLDLYTRFLKPYNDETHPGVLLFTMASIPTTDTYGMNFNVSPKIGCWQPQLNGGMYFYDANVRSLGITQHWNEPQFYFELDNSFTFPDGWFLNVNGNISTAAKQSYSLRHREGTVNARLSKSFLEDALMITLTADDIFHTRYHYMDGYGVRSHILTRSYNDNQRLGIQISYKFNATKSKYKGTGAGQSEKQRL
;
A
#
# COMPACT_ATOMS: atom_id res chain seq x y z
N MET A 1 28.51 -9.19 40.35
CA MET A 1 29.00 -10.43 39.74
C MET A 1 29.14 -10.18 38.26
N ASN A 2 30.38 -10.16 37.79
CA ASN A 2 30.73 -9.95 36.37
C ASN A 2 30.22 -11.11 35.53
N TRP A 3 29.48 -10.79 34.48
CA TRP A 3 29.41 -11.61 33.28
C TRP A 3 29.85 -10.76 32.10
N GLY A 4 30.99 -11.17 31.53
CA GLY A 4 31.74 -10.46 30.50
C GLY A 4 31.04 -10.43 29.15
N ILE A 5 31.42 -9.40 28.48
CA ILE A 5 31.24 -9.18 27.02
C ILE A 5 31.95 -10.32 26.28
N HIS A 6 31.23 -11.30 25.77
CA HIS A 6 31.75 -12.15 24.71
C HIS A 6 30.65 -12.57 23.73
N ASP A 7 30.95 -12.28 22.46
CA ASP A 7 30.54 -13.01 21.26
C ASP A 7 29.23 -12.61 20.58
N ARG A 8 29.20 -11.36 20.07
CA ARG A 8 28.25 -10.96 19.04
C ARG A 8 28.48 -11.64 17.66
N ARG A 9 29.60 -12.38 17.48
CA ARG A 9 29.93 -13.06 16.22
C ARG A 9 29.32 -14.44 16.06
N GLY A 10 28.85 -15.06 17.12
CA GLY A 10 28.28 -16.41 17.11
C GLY A 10 26.88 -16.51 16.51
N TRP A 11 26.05 -15.48 16.67
CA TRP A 11 24.65 -15.51 16.21
C TRP A 11 24.50 -15.27 14.70
N MET A 12 25.40 -14.50 14.10
CA MET A 12 25.43 -14.34 12.64
C MET A 12 25.86 -15.64 11.92
N ALA A 13 26.68 -16.45 12.56
CA ALA A 13 27.11 -17.74 12.03
C ALA A 13 26.01 -18.81 12.10
N VAL A 14 25.11 -18.76 13.10
CA VAL A 14 24.01 -19.71 13.24
C VAL A 14 22.90 -19.42 12.18
N ILE A 15 22.67 -18.17 11.84
CA ILE A 15 21.72 -17.80 10.76
C ILE A 15 22.27 -18.21 9.39
N LEU A 16 23.59 -18.10 9.18
CA LEU A 16 24.24 -18.58 7.94
C LEU A 16 24.33 -20.10 7.86
N LEU A 17 24.37 -20.82 8.99
CA LEU A 17 24.39 -22.29 9.01
C LEU A 17 23.04 -22.95 8.78
N LEU A 18 21.93 -22.26 9.02
CA LEU A 18 20.58 -22.74 8.68
C LEU A 18 20.26 -22.60 7.18
N CYS A 19 21.01 -21.78 6.43
CA CYS A 19 20.89 -21.66 4.97
C CYS A 19 21.82 -22.62 4.20
N ALA A 20 22.67 -23.39 4.86
CA ALA A 20 23.61 -24.32 4.23
C ALA A 20 23.08 -25.77 4.21
N TYR A 21 21.85 -25.98 3.71
CA TYR A 21 21.55 -27.28 3.12
C TYR A 21 22.11 -27.33 1.70
N PRO A 22 22.82 -28.41 1.33
CA PRO A 22 23.41 -28.49 0.01
C PRO A 22 22.31 -28.48 -1.03
N PHE A 23 22.26 -27.43 -1.84
CA PHE A 23 21.55 -27.43 -3.11
C PHE A 23 22.11 -28.57 -3.94
N SER A 24 21.45 -29.70 -3.98
CA SER A 24 21.67 -30.66 -5.03
C SER A 24 21.29 -29.96 -6.33
N ALA A 25 22.28 -29.56 -7.10
CA ALA A 25 22.09 -29.12 -8.47
C ALA A 25 21.32 -30.24 -9.17
N GLN A 26 20.04 -30.06 -9.43
CA GLN A 26 19.29 -30.91 -10.36
C GLN A 26 19.97 -30.70 -11.71
N ASN A 27 20.58 -31.77 -12.23
CA ASN A 27 21.11 -31.78 -13.58
C ASN A 27 19.98 -31.37 -14.53
N ALA A 28 20.20 -30.37 -15.37
CA ALA A 28 19.27 -29.92 -16.38
C ALA A 28 18.78 -31.14 -17.20
N GLY A 29 17.45 -31.30 -17.27
CA GLY A 29 16.81 -32.37 -18.03
C GLY A 29 16.31 -33.60 -17.22
N GLN A 30 16.42 -33.61 -15.90
CA GLN A 30 15.89 -34.71 -15.08
C GLN A 30 14.65 -34.28 -14.28
N ILE A 31 13.53 -34.98 -14.51
CA ILE A 31 12.20 -34.70 -13.93
C ILE A 31 11.99 -35.57 -12.71
N THR A 32 11.63 -34.94 -11.58
CA THR A 32 11.19 -35.61 -10.35
C THR A 32 9.82 -35.05 -9.96
N LEU A 33 8.78 -35.89 -9.97
CA LEU A 33 7.38 -35.53 -9.66
C LEU A 33 6.70 -36.64 -8.88
N GLU A 34 6.02 -36.29 -7.81
CA GLU A 34 5.07 -37.14 -7.08
C GLU A 34 3.64 -36.72 -7.44
N LEU A 35 2.91 -37.62 -8.10
CA LEU A 35 1.58 -37.38 -8.65
C LEU A 35 0.57 -38.31 -7.94
N ARG A 36 -0.47 -37.72 -7.34
CA ARG A 36 -1.58 -38.46 -6.75
C ARG A 36 -2.88 -37.93 -7.31
N ASP A 37 -3.56 -38.74 -8.08
CA ASP A 37 -4.87 -38.45 -8.68
C ASP A 37 -4.95 -37.09 -9.37
N LYS A 38 -3.92 -36.77 -10.17
CA LYS A 38 -3.85 -35.51 -10.91
C LYS A 38 -4.43 -35.64 -12.32
N PRO A 39 -5.24 -34.66 -12.81
CA PRO A 39 -5.70 -34.66 -14.19
C PRO A 39 -4.53 -34.72 -15.17
N LEU A 40 -4.62 -35.56 -16.20
CA LEU A 40 -3.55 -35.78 -17.17
C LEU A 40 -3.08 -34.46 -17.84
N PRO A 41 -3.95 -33.50 -18.24
CA PRO A 41 -3.50 -32.22 -18.79
C PRO A 41 -2.58 -31.44 -17.84
N ALA A 42 -2.89 -31.42 -16.54
CA ALA A 42 -2.07 -30.78 -15.53
C ALA A 42 -0.70 -31.45 -15.38
N VAL A 43 -0.67 -32.77 -15.44
CA VAL A 43 0.57 -33.57 -15.39
C VAL A 43 1.43 -33.31 -16.62
N LEU A 44 0.84 -33.27 -17.80
CA LEU A 44 1.57 -32.96 -19.05
C LEU A 44 2.19 -31.56 -19.01
N LYS A 45 1.49 -30.57 -18.47
CA LYS A 45 2.01 -29.21 -18.27
C LYS A 45 3.13 -29.14 -17.23
N LEU A 46 3.08 -29.97 -16.17
CA LEU A 46 4.15 -30.06 -15.19
C LEU A 46 5.42 -30.65 -15.80
N ILE A 47 5.28 -31.69 -16.65
CA ILE A 47 6.41 -32.30 -17.37
C ILE A 47 6.98 -31.29 -18.37
N GLU A 48 6.16 -30.59 -19.15
CA GLU A 48 6.57 -29.51 -20.06
C GLU A 48 7.37 -28.40 -19.34
N LYS A 49 6.89 -27.99 -18.15
CA LYS A 49 7.54 -26.95 -17.34
C LYS A 49 8.89 -27.38 -16.76
N ALA A 50 9.04 -28.67 -16.47
CA ALA A 50 10.25 -29.24 -15.89
C ALA A 50 11.27 -29.67 -16.96
N GLY A 51 10.85 -29.81 -18.22
CA GLY A 51 11.63 -30.24 -19.37
C GLY A 51 12.02 -29.09 -20.28
N GLU A 52 12.68 -29.48 -21.40
CA GLU A 52 13.13 -28.53 -22.43
C GLU A 52 12.24 -28.50 -23.68
N LYS A 53 11.44 -29.56 -23.90
CA LYS A 53 10.57 -29.70 -25.06
C LYS A 53 9.13 -29.39 -24.75
N HIS A 54 8.43 -28.78 -25.71
CA HIS A 54 6.99 -28.51 -25.59
C HIS A 54 6.17 -29.80 -25.70
N ILE A 55 5.04 -29.88 -24.93
CA ILE A 55 4.13 -31.01 -25.01
C ILE A 55 2.80 -30.55 -25.58
N ILE A 56 2.45 -31.07 -26.76
CA ILE A 56 1.25 -30.73 -27.51
C ILE A 56 0.21 -31.83 -27.35
N PHE A 57 -0.97 -31.46 -26.83
CA PHE A 57 -2.05 -32.42 -26.57
C PHE A 57 -3.42 -31.76 -26.74
N SER A 58 -4.45 -32.57 -26.94
CA SER A 58 -5.85 -32.16 -26.94
C SER A 58 -6.38 -32.17 -25.52
N TYR A 59 -6.74 -31.01 -24.97
CA TYR A 59 -7.18 -30.88 -23.57
C TYR A 59 -8.44 -31.70 -23.30
N ASN A 60 -9.48 -31.61 -24.14
CA ASN A 60 -10.74 -32.32 -24.02
C ASN A 60 -10.61 -33.83 -24.13
N GLU A 61 -9.63 -34.36 -24.85
CA GLU A 61 -9.39 -35.80 -24.93
C GLU A 61 -8.66 -36.36 -23.73
N THR A 62 -7.91 -35.48 -23.01
CA THR A 62 -7.05 -35.88 -21.90
C THR A 62 -7.62 -35.52 -20.53
N GLU A 63 -8.57 -34.58 -20.41
CA GLU A 63 -9.07 -34.06 -19.12
C GLU A 63 -9.78 -35.07 -18.23
N THR A 64 -10.38 -36.09 -18.84
CA THR A 64 -11.10 -37.12 -18.08
C THR A 64 -10.17 -38.20 -17.48
N TYR A 65 -8.87 -38.13 -17.79
CA TYR A 65 -7.89 -39.10 -17.30
C TYR A 65 -7.06 -38.52 -16.16
N HIS A 66 -6.93 -39.29 -15.08
CA HIS A 66 -6.15 -38.93 -13.92
C HIS A 66 -4.93 -39.83 -13.78
N VAL A 67 -3.84 -39.29 -13.28
CA VAL A 67 -2.55 -39.98 -13.15
C VAL A 67 -2.11 -40.01 -11.70
N THR A 68 -1.76 -41.19 -11.24
CA THR A 68 -1.03 -41.42 -9.99
C THR A 68 0.29 -42.10 -10.36
N ALA A 69 1.41 -41.41 -10.20
CA ALA A 69 2.74 -41.90 -10.56
C ALA A 69 3.83 -41.19 -9.74
N SER A 70 4.92 -41.89 -9.51
CA SER A 70 6.14 -41.35 -8.92
C SER A 70 7.23 -41.37 -9.99
N ILE A 71 7.78 -40.22 -10.29
CA ILE A 71 8.81 -39.99 -11.28
C ILE A 71 10.06 -39.49 -10.55
N HIS A 72 11.15 -40.21 -10.59
CA HIS A 72 12.43 -39.84 -9.96
C HIS A 72 13.54 -39.78 -10.98
N GLN A 73 14.09 -38.58 -11.15
CA GLN A 73 15.27 -38.35 -12.00
C GLN A 73 15.14 -38.96 -13.41
N LYS A 74 14.00 -38.72 -14.08
CA LYS A 74 13.69 -39.22 -15.41
C LYS A 74 13.79 -38.12 -16.45
N ASN A 75 14.23 -38.46 -17.69
CA ASN A 75 14.11 -37.53 -18.81
C ASN A 75 12.62 -37.40 -19.24
N GLU A 76 12.32 -36.38 -20.10
CA GLU A 76 10.96 -36.07 -20.53
C GLU A 76 10.25 -37.27 -21.20
N SER A 77 10.95 -37.99 -22.05
CA SER A 77 10.46 -39.18 -22.80
C SER A 77 10.08 -40.33 -21.84
N GLU A 78 10.94 -40.61 -20.86
CA GLU A 78 10.65 -41.60 -19.80
C GLU A 78 9.50 -41.15 -18.88
N ALA A 79 9.45 -39.87 -18.50
CA ALA A 79 8.40 -39.31 -17.70
C ALA A 79 7.03 -39.42 -18.41
N LEU A 80 6.97 -39.08 -19.70
CA LEU A 80 5.77 -39.29 -20.53
C LEU A 80 5.38 -40.73 -20.63
N SER A 81 6.33 -41.65 -20.80
CA SER A 81 6.06 -43.11 -20.84
C SER A 81 5.42 -43.60 -19.54
N ILE A 82 5.84 -43.07 -18.39
CA ILE A 82 5.29 -43.44 -17.08
C ILE A 82 3.86 -42.93 -16.92
N VAL A 83 3.60 -41.66 -17.23
CA VAL A 83 2.29 -41.04 -17.01
C VAL A 83 1.24 -41.51 -18.03
N LEU A 84 1.62 -41.92 -19.22
CA LEU A 84 0.73 -42.41 -20.27
C LEU A 84 0.45 -43.92 -20.20
N LYS A 85 1.20 -44.68 -19.40
CA LYS A 85 1.19 -46.14 -19.37
C LYS A 85 -0.22 -46.78 -19.19
N ASN A 86 -1.09 -46.13 -18.39
CA ASN A 86 -2.45 -46.63 -18.11
C ASN A 86 -3.52 -45.77 -18.81
N THR A 87 -3.17 -45.08 -19.86
CA THR A 87 -4.08 -44.26 -20.64
C THR A 87 -4.12 -44.76 -22.10
N PRO A 88 -5.12 -44.39 -22.89
CA PRO A 88 -5.15 -44.78 -24.30
C PRO A 88 -4.25 -43.89 -25.18
N PHE A 89 -3.38 -43.10 -24.58
CA PHE A 89 -2.53 -42.14 -25.29
C PHE A 89 -1.10 -42.69 -25.47
N ILE A 90 -0.50 -42.30 -26.61
CA ILE A 90 0.90 -42.48 -26.93
C ILE A 90 1.47 -41.11 -27.24
N TYR A 91 2.79 -40.97 -27.13
CA TYR A 91 3.48 -39.77 -27.61
C TYR A 91 4.32 -40.04 -28.84
N LYS A 92 4.45 -39.05 -29.73
CA LYS A 92 5.39 -39.01 -30.85
C LYS A 92 6.38 -37.88 -30.60
N GLU A 93 7.67 -38.19 -30.57
CA GLU A 93 8.74 -37.22 -30.37
C GLU A 93 9.12 -36.55 -31.69
N ARG A 94 9.36 -35.23 -31.64
CA ARG A 94 9.91 -34.37 -32.69
C ARG A 94 11.07 -33.57 -32.12
N GLU A 95 11.85 -32.89 -32.98
CA GLU A 95 13.06 -32.19 -32.55
C GLU A 95 12.84 -31.29 -31.31
N ASN A 96 11.76 -30.51 -31.31
CA ASN A 96 11.49 -29.49 -30.25
C ASN A 96 10.19 -29.73 -29.45
N TYR A 97 9.44 -30.84 -29.68
CA TYR A 97 8.18 -31.08 -29.00
C TYR A 97 7.74 -32.54 -29.01
N PHE A 98 6.89 -32.89 -28.04
CA PHE A 98 6.15 -34.15 -28.00
C PHE A 98 4.69 -33.93 -28.43
N VAL A 99 4.11 -34.84 -29.18
CA VAL A 99 2.67 -34.85 -29.53
C VAL A 99 1.99 -36.03 -28.87
N ILE A 100 0.98 -35.75 -28.03
CA ILE A 100 0.17 -36.79 -27.38
C ILE A 100 -1.08 -37.08 -28.24
N GLN A 101 -1.30 -38.33 -28.59
CA GLN A 101 -2.42 -38.79 -29.43
C GLN A 101 -2.93 -40.16 -28.97
N LYS A 102 -4.19 -40.50 -29.25
CA LYS A 102 -4.73 -41.87 -29.00
C LYS A 102 -4.05 -42.91 -29.82
N ALA A 103 -3.76 -44.08 -29.21
CA ALA A 103 -3.17 -45.20 -29.90
C ALA A 103 -4.14 -45.77 -30.98
N GLY A 104 -3.60 -46.12 -32.14
CA GLY A 104 -4.36 -46.73 -33.24
C GLY A 104 -5.02 -45.75 -34.25
N ILE A 105 -4.86 -44.45 -34.11
CA ILE A 105 -5.36 -43.44 -35.04
C ILE A 105 -4.14 -42.79 -35.73
N ASP A 106 -3.85 -43.23 -36.95
CA ASP A 106 -2.75 -42.64 -37.75
C ASP A 106 -3.26 -41.42 -38.53
N LYS A 107 -3.59 -40.35 -37.82
CA LYS A 107 -3.94 -39.07 -38.42
C LYS A 107 -2.67 -38.22 -38.61
N ARG A 108 -2.47 -37.69 -39.79
CA ARG A 108 -1.41 -36.67 -40.00
C ARG A 108 -1.84 -35.38 -39.30
N LEU A 109 -1.14 -35.09 -38.22
CA LEU A 109 -1.42 -33.90 -37.41
C LEU A 109 -0.55 -32.71 -37.88
N VAL A 110 -1.23 -31.57 -38.02
CA VAL A 110 -0.62 -30.26 -38.24
C VAL A 110 -0.72 -29.45 -36.96
N ILE A 111 0.36 -28.73 -36.63
CA ILE A 111 0.35 -27.84 -35.45
C ILE A 111 -0.05 -26.45 -35.88
N ILE A 112 -1.17 -26.01 -35.35
CA ILE A 112 -1.66 -24.66 -35.47
C ILE A 112 -1.12 -23.87 -34.29
N GLN A 113 -0.36 -22.80 -34.60
CA GLN A 113 0.28 -21.97 -33.58
C GLN A 113 -0.05 -20.51 -33.76
N GLY A 114 0.06 -19.74 -32.67
CA GLY A 114 -0.18 -18.31 -32.69
C GLY A 114 0.08 -17.65 -31.36
N THR A 115 -0.25 -16.35 -31.30
CA THR A 115 -0.18 -15.54 -30.08
C THR A 115 -1.49 -14.78 -29.89
N VAL A 116 -1.91 -14.66 -28.63
CA VAL A 116 -3.06 -13.86 -28.17
C VAL A 116 -2.54 -12.67 -27.40
N TYR A 117 -3.00 -11.50 -27.75
CA TYR A 117 -2.59 -10.23 -27.11
C TYR A 117 -3.77 -9.29 -27.00
N GLU A 118 -3.69 -8.31 -26.09
CA GLU A 118 -4.62 -7.19 -26.03
C GLU A 118 -4.23 -6.04 -26.97
N GLU A 119 -5.07 -5.01 -27.08
CA GLU A 119 -4.90 -3.88 -28.00
C GLU A 119 -3.51 -3.21 -27.96
N GLU A 120 -2.83 -3.21 -26.83
CA GLU A 120 -1.50 -2.60 -26.62
C GLU A 120 -0.33 -3.59 -26.86
N HIS A 121 -0.58 -4.71 -27.52
CA HIS A 121 0.41 -5.79 -27.77
C HIS A 121 0.91 -6.51 -26.52
N ASN A 122 0.23 -6.36 -25.36
CA ASN A 122 0.56 -7.15 -24.19
C ASN A 122 0.04 -8.59 -24.36
N PRO A 123 0.85 -9.62 -24.10
CA PRO A 123 0.42 -10.99 -24.23
C PRO A 123 -0.66 -11.33 -23.21
N LEU A 124 -1.73 -11.98 -23.66
CA LEU A 124 -2.78 -12.48 -22.78
C LEU A 124 -2.43 -13.91 -22.33
N VAL A 125 -2.08 -14.03 -21.06
CA VAL A 125 -1.76 -15.32 -20.42
C VAL A 125 -3.03 -16.04 -20.04
N CYS A 126 -3.10 -17.37 -20.29
CA CYS A 126 -4.26 -18.20 -19.97
C CYS A 126 -5.55 -17.82 -20.75
N ALA A 127 -5.44 -17.19 -21.92
CA ALA A 127 -6.58 -17.01 -22.82
C ALA A 127 -6.99 -18.38 -23.41
N ASN A 128 -8.28 -18.65 -23.47
CA ASN A 128 -8.82 -19.87 -24.05
C ASN A 128 -8.77 -19.80 -25.58
N VAL A 129 -8.18 -20.79 -26.22
CA VAL A 129 -8.13 -20.93 -27.67
C VAL A 129 -8.77 -22.26 -28.07
N LEU A 130 -9.90 -22.18 -28.76
CA LEU A 130 -10.65 -23.34 -29.21
C LEU A 130 -10.51 -23.49 -30.74
N LEU A 131 -10.23 -24.70 -31.20
CA LEU A 131 -10.25 -25.06 -32.60
C LEU A 131 -11.62 -25.63 -32.96
N LEU A 132 -12.27 -25.01 -33.92
CA LEU A 132 -13.57 -25.40 -34.40
C LEU A 132 -13.49 -25.83 -35.88
N ASN A 133 -14.27 -26.80 -36.28
CA ASN A 133 -14.41 -27.13 -37.69
C ASN A 133 -15.07 -25.96 -38.45
N ARG A 134 -14.53 -25.56 -39.61
CA ARG A 134 -15.01 -24.41 -40.40
C ARG A 134 -16.41 -24.61 -40.98
N ILE A 135 -16.80 -25.87 -41.26
CA ILE A 135 -18.07 -26.16 -41.97
C ILE A 135 -19.26 -26.09 -41.01
N ASP A 136 -19.14 -26.69 -39.82
CA ASP A 136 -20.27 -26.88 -38.88
C ASP A 136 -20.02 -26.26 -37.50
N SER A 137 -18.88 -25.59 -37.33
CA SER A 137 -18.45 -24.99 -36.05
C SER A 137 -18.40 -25.95 -34.87
N THR A 138 -18.31 -27.28 -35.14
CA THR A 138 -18.16 -28.27 -34.09
C THR A 138 -16.78 -28.14 -33.44
N PHE A 139 -16.75 -28.41 -32.14
CA PHE A 139 -15.52 -28.33 -31.33
C PHE A 139 -14.56 -29.47 -31.69
N VAL A 140 -13.31 -29.14 -31.97
CA VAL A 140 -12.24 -30.09 -32.33
C VAL A 140 -11.24 -30.26 -31.20
N SER A 141 -10.68 -29.16 -30.70
CA SER A 141 -9.66 -29.16 -29.63
C SER A 141 -9.58 -27.82 -28.94
N GLY A 142 -8.98 -27.76 -27.74
CA GLY A 142 -8.80 -26.51 -26.98
C GLY A 142 -7.48 -26.47 -26.25
N VAL A 143 -6.95 -25.27 -26.05
CA VAL A 143 -5.71 -24.99 -25.31
C VAL A 143 -5.80 -23.60 -24.66
N VAL A 144 -4.99 -23.35 -23.63
CA VAL A 144 -4.79 -22.01 -23.07
C VAL A 144 -3.43 -21.47 -23.44
N THR A 145 -3.33 -20.15 -23.56
CA THR A 145 -2.07 -19.46 -23.88
C THR A 145 -1.05 -19.54 -22.75
N ASN A 146 0.22 -19.59 -23.10
CA ASN A 146 1.36 -19.58 -22.19
C ASN A 146 1.64 -18.16 -21.64
N GLN A 147 2.71 -18.01 -20.85
CA GLN A 147 3.11 -16.72 -20.24
C GLN A 147 3.46 -15.62 -21.26
N ASP A 148 3.92 -16.00 -22.45
CA ASP A 148 4.18 -15.10 -23.58
C ASP A 148 2.97 -14.90 -24.50
N GLY A 149 1.77 -15.35 -24.10
CA GLY A 149 0.57 -15.30 -24.91
C GLY A 149 0.53 -16.30 -26.06
N SER A 150 1.56 -17.15 -26.24
CA SER A 150 1.63 -18.13 -27.31
C SER A 150 0.73 -19.35 -27.02
N PHE A 151 0.26 -19.96 -28.11
CA PHE A 151 -0.46 -21.23 -28.06
C PHE A 151 -0.06 -22.17 -29.19
N ARG A 152 -0.20 -23.47 -28.96
CA ARG A 152 -0.03 -24.53 -29.96
C ARG A 152 -1.13 -25.55 -29.78
N ILE A 153 -1.87 -25.83 -30.85
CA ILE A 153 -3.03 -26.73 -30.83
C ILE A 153 -2.95 -27.71 -32.00
N PRO A 154 -3.15 -29.02 -31.78
CA PRO A 154 -3.12 -30.00 -32.86
C PRO A 154 -4.41 -29.95 -33.68
N GLY A 155 -4.24 -29.95 -35.01
CA GLY A 155 -5.29 -30.09 -36.01
C GLY A 155 -4.99 -31.23 -36.97
N GLU A 156 -5.95 -31.70 -37.78
CA GLU A 156 -5.76 -32.69 -38.84
C GLU A 156 -5.31 -32.03 -40.14
N GLU A 157 -4.33 -32.61 -40.88
CA GLU A 157 -3.85 -32.12 -42.16
C GLU A 157 -4.96 -32.14 -43.23
N GLY A 158 -5.10 -31.06 -43.96
CA GLY A 158 -6.08 -30.94 -45.03
C GLY A 158 -7.50 -30.53 -44.59
N LYS A 159 -7.74 -30.21 -43.31
CA LYS A 159 -8.97 -29.64 -42.79
C LYS A 159 -8.87 -28.16 -42.52
N ASP A 160 -9.94 -27.44 -42.81
CA ASP A 160 -10.07 -26.02 -42.54
C ASP A 160 -10.71 -25.81 -41.16
N TYR A 161 -10.14 -24.89 -40.36
CA TYR A 161 -10.54 -24.60 -38.98
C TYR A 161 -10.84 -23.12 -38.75
N LEU A 162 -11.64 -22.87 -37.70
CA LEU A 162 -11.80 -21.58 -37.07
C LEU A 162 -11.14 -21.62 -35.71
N LEU A 163 -10.43 -20.55 -35.36
CA LEU A 163 -9.97 -20.28 -34.01
C LEU A 163 -10.99 -19.40 -33.28
N LYS A 164 -11.57 -19.93 -32.21
CA LYS A 164 -12.41 -19.16 -31.27
C LYS A 164 -11.57 -18.89 -30.04
N THR A 165 -11.21 -17.62 -29.85
CA THR A 165 -10.37 -17.20 -28.72
C THR A 165 -11.20 -16.34 -27.78
N SER A 166 -11.14 -16.65 -26.49
CA SER A 166 -11.87 -15.93 -25.44
C SER A 166 -10.98 -15.74 -24.21
N TYR A 167 -11.19 -14.62 -23.54
CA TYR A 167 -10.57 -14.31 -22.27
C TYR A 167 -11.55 -13.53 -21.40
N ILE A 168 -11.48 -13.72 -20.07
CA ILE A 168 -12.42 -13.05 -19.14
C ILE A 168 -12.29 -11.53 -19.27
N GLY A 169 -13.40 -10.84 -19.53
CA GLY A 169 -13.42 -9.39 -19.72
C GLY A 169 -13.07 -8.95 -21.14
N TYR A 170 -13.00 -9.87 -22.12
CA TYR A 170 -12.70 -9.58 -23.52
C TYR A 170 -13.77 -10.16 -24.46
N GLN A 171 -13.98 -9.49 -25.57
CA GLN A 171 -14.86 -10.00 -26.62
C GLN A 171 -14.28 -11.27 -27.22
N THR A 172 -15.12 -12.31 -27.30
CA THR A 172 -14.74 -13.55 -27.98
C THR A 172 -14.51 -13.27 -29.47
N LYS A 173 -13.33 -13.63 -29.95
CA LYS A 173 -12.99 -13.48 -31.36
C LYS A 173 -12.96 -14.84 -32.04
N VAL A 174 -13.64 -14.91 -33.22
CA VAL A 174 -13.60 -16.06 -34.11
C VAL A 174 -12.96 -15.62 -35.42
N GLN A 175 -11.90 -16.33 -35.83
CA GLN A 175 -11.20 -16.05 -37.07
C GLN A 175 -10.78 -17.35 -37.77
N PRO A 176 -10.61 -17.37 -39.10
CA PRO A 176 -10.06 -18.50 -39.84
C PRO A 176 -8.62 -18.80 -39.38
N CYS A 177 -8.27 -20.10 -39.33
CA CYS A 177 -6.88 -20.51 -39.06
C CYS A 177 -5.96 -20.19 -40.22
N GLY A 178 -4.79 -19.59 -39.90
CA GLY A 178 -3.66 -19.39 -40.77
C GLY A 178 -2.43 -20.17 -40.35
N ALA A 179 -1.35 -20.07 -41.08
CA ALA A 179 -0.08 -20.70 -40.75
C ALA A 179 0.55 -20.13 -39.44
N MET A 180 0.34 -18.85 -39.17
CA MET A 180 0.70 -18.17 -37.95
C MET A 180 -0.44 -17.23 -37.55
N ASN A 181 -1.03 -17.48 -36.37
CA ASN A 181 -2.24 -16.80 -35.93
C ASN A 181 -1.91 -15.73 -34.91
N LYS A 182 -2.17 -14.47 -35.26
CA LYS A 182 -2.16 -13.34 -34.31
C LYS A 182 -3.58 -12.98 -33.95
N VAL A 183 -3.94 -13.13 -32.67
CA VAL A 183 -5.30 -12.87 -32.19
C VAL A 183 -5.25 -11.70 -31.21
N CYS A 184 -5.74 -10.54 -31.64
CA CYS A 184 -5.95 -9.41 -30.76
C CYS A 184 -7.35 -9.53 -30.15
N LEU A 185 -7.49 -9.57 -28.84
CA LEU A 185 -8.76 -9.51 -28.14
C LEU A 185 -9.03 -8.09 -27.66
N PHE A 186 -10.28 -7.67 -27.84
CA PHE A 186 -10.78 -6.38 -27.37
C PHE A 186 -11.54 -6.60 -26.08
N SER A 187 -11.34 -5.75 -25.07
CA SER A 187 -12.04 -5.79 -23.80
C SER A 187 -13.55 -5.63 -23.98
N ASP A 188 -14.39 -6.44 -23.34
CA ASP A 188 -15.83 -6.39 -23.41
C ASP A 188 -16.48 -6.21 -22.04
N ALA A 189 -17.26 -5.15 -21.89
CA ALA A 189 -17.94 -4.81 -20.63
C ALA A 189 -19.33 -5.50 -20.47
N GLN A 190 -19.85 -6.19 -21.47
CA GLN A 190 -21.21 -6.74 -21.45
C GLN A 190 -21.34 -8.25 -21.19
N LEU A 191 -20.25 -9.01 -21.19
CA LEU A 191 -20.29 -10.47 -21.04
C LEU A 191 -19.63 -10.93 -19.73
N MET A 192 -20.25 -10.61 -18.60
CA MET A 192 -20.09 -11.41 -17.39
C MET A 192 -21.27 -12.37 -17.23
N LYS A 193 -21.34 -13.40 -18.08
CA LYS A 193 -22.04 -14.64 -17.75
C LYS A 193 -21.03 -15.78 -17.74
N GLU A 194 -20.88 -16.29 -16.59
CA GLU A 194 -20.07 -17.32 -16.01
C GLU A 194 -19.75 -18.52 -16.93
N VAL A 195 -18.47 -18.71 -17.24
CA VAL A 195 -17.84 -20.03 -17.23
C VAL A 195 -16.64 -19.93 -16.32
N VAL A 196 -16.83 -20.34 -15.08
CA VAL A 196 -15.75 -20.48 -14.11
C VAL A 196 -14.89 -21.67 -14.53
N ILE A 197 -13.87 -21.42 -15.34
CA ILE A 197 -12.67 -22.28 -15.34
C ILE A 197 -11.79 -21.70 -14.24
N SER A 198 -11.81 -22.29 -13.06
CA SER A 198 -10.91 -21.95 -11.97
C SER A 198 -9.49 -22.39 -12.34
N VAL A 199 -8.77 -21.56 -13.07
CA VAL A 199 -7.31 -21.62 -13.04
C VAL A 199 -6.90 -21.04 -11.69
N ASP A 200 -6.28 -21.84 -10.84
CA ASP A 200 -5.74 -21.40 -9.55
C ASP A 200 -4.64 -20.37 -9.82
N HIS A 201 -5.01 -19.10 -9.91
CA HIS A 201 -4.03 -18.03 -9.88
C HIS A 201 -3.44 -17.98 -8.47
N PRO A 202 -2.11 -17.98 -8.34
CA PRO A 202 -1.52 -17.75 -7.02
C PRO A 202 -2.00 -16.40 -6.50
N LEU A 203 -2.40 -16.35 -5.23
CA LEU A 203 -2.83 -15.10 -4.59
C LEU A 203 -1.73 -14.05 -4.71
N ILE A 204 -0.48 -14.47 -4.53
CA ILE A 204 0.70 -13.62 -4.49
C ILE A 204 1.67 -14.07 -5.58
N VAL A 205 2.19 -13.09 -6.32
CA VAL A 205 3.29 -13.26 -7.26
C VAL A 205 4.41 -12.34 -6.82
N HIS A 206 5.61 -12.87 -6.72
CA HIS A 206 6.79 -12.09 -6.38
C HIS A 206 7.20 -11.21 -7.56
N LYS A 207 7.65 -10.00 -7.25
CA LYS A 207 8.25 -9.02 -8.15
C LYS A 207 9.60 -8.62 -7.58
N ASP A 208 10.50 -8.13 -8.42
CA ASP A 208 11.85 -7.74 -7.99
C ASP A 208 11.84 -6.67 -6.91
N ASN A 209 10.90 -5.74 -7.00
CA ASN A 209 10.76 -4.61 -6.09
C ASN A 209 9.58 -4.74 -5.13
N GLY A 210 8.98 -5.95 -4.98
CA GLY A 210 7.86 -6.16 -4.09
C GLY A 210 6.97 -7.36 -4.41
N LEU A 211 5.67 -7.26 -4.12
CA LEU A 211 4.69 -8.34 -4.24
C LEU A 211 3.48 -7.89 -5.03
N LEU A 212 3.01 -8.73 -5.94
CA LEU A 212 1.74 -8.55 -6.65
C LEU A 212 0.68 -9.49 -6.05
N ALA A 213 -0.36 -8.93 -5.49
CA ALA A 213 -1.55 -9.68 -5.07
C ALA A 213 -2.61 -9.66 -6.19
N ASN A 214 -3.02 -10.83 -6.66
CA ASN A 214 -4.16 -10.97 -7.54
C ASN A 214 -5.44 -10.83 -6.72
N VAL A 215 -6.36 -9.96 -7.15
CA VAL A 215 -7.60 -9.67 -6.40
C VAL A 215 -8.77 -10.42 -7.00
N VAL A 216 -8.93 -10.41 -8.31
CA VAL A 216 -10.02 -11.13 -9.00
C VAL A 216 -10.01 -12.62 -8.66
N GLY A 217 -11.17 -13.14 -8.26
CA GLY A 217 -11.33 -14.58 -7.93
C GLY A 217 -10.69 -15.00 -6.61
N THR A 218 -10.19 -14.05 -5.81
CA THR A 218 -9.60 -14.31 -4.49
C THR A 218 -10.47 -13.73 -3.37
N PRO A 219 -10.25 -14.09 -2.10
CA PRO A 219 -10.91 -13.47 -0.96
C PRO A 219 -10.76 -11.95 -0.88
N LEU A 220 -9.66 -11.39 -1.40
CA LEU A 220 -9.43 -9.95 -1.43
C LEU A 220 -10.54 -9.19 -2.18
N ALA A 221 -11.14 -9.79 -3.23
CA ALA A 221 -12.26 -9.20 -3.94
C ALA A 221 -13.55 -9.06 -3.10
N LYS A 222 -13.66 -9.81 -2.00
CA LYS A 222 -14.82 -9.81 -1.12
C LYS A 222 -14.66 -8.88 0.10
N MET A 223 -13.52 -8.17 0.20
CA MET A 223 -13.22 -7.26 1.33
C MET A 223 -14.03 -5.95 1.32
N GLY A 224 -14.94 -5.75 0.38
CA GLY A 224 -15.80 -4.58 0.30
C GLY A 224 -15.18 -3.46 -0.52
N SER A 225 -14.30 -2.65 0.03
CA SER A 225 -13.64 -1.53 -0.64
C SER A 225 -12.14 -1.77 -0.83
N ALA A 226 -11.49 -0.94 -1.67
CA ALA A 226 -10.03 -0.93 -1.77
C ALA A 226 -9.37 -0.59 -0.43
N ALA A 227 -9.98 0.32 0.34
CA ALA A 227 -9.49 0.70 1.65
C ALA A 227 -9.39 -0.51 2.60
N GLU A 228 -10.41 -1.32 2.62
CA GLU A 228 -10.44 -2.53 3.43
C GLU A 228 -9.53 -3.62 2.85
N MET A 229 -9.51 -3.80 1.53
CA MET A 229 -8.67 -4.78 0.85
C MET A 229 -7.17 -4.52 1.09
N ILE A 230 -6.74 -3.26 1.14
CA ILE A 230 -5.33 -2.89 1.36
C ILE A 230 -4.82 -3.41 2.71
N SER A 231 -5.61 -3.32 3.80
CA SER A 231 -5.20 -3.82 5.11
C SER A 231 -5.03 -5.34 5.19
N HIS A 232 -5.48 -6.08 4.17
CA HIS A 232 -5.32 -7.53 4.05
C HIS A 232 -4.28 -7.95 2.98
N LEU A 233 -3.55 -6.97 2.40
CA LEU A 233 -2.44 -7.28 1.50
C LEU A 233 -1.25 -7.86 2.28
N PRO A 234 -0.46 -8.75 1.66
CA PRO A 234 0.78 -9.24 2.27
C PRO A 234 1.71 -8.08 2.66
N PHE A 235 2.35 -8.17 3.82
CA PHE A 235 3.21 -7.14 4.42
C PHE A 235 2.53 -5.82 4.75
N VAL A 236 1.25 -5.65 4.53
CA VAL A 236 0.52 -4.46 4.96
C VAL A 236 -0.15 -4.74 6.29
N THR A 237 0.02 -3.86 7.25
CA THR A 237 -0.59 -3.89 8.58
C THR A 237 -1.30 -2.57 8.86
N GLY A 238 -2.07 -2.54 9.94
CA GLY A 238 -2.85 -1.37 10.33
C GLY A 238 -4.29 -1.42 9.84
N GLY A 239 -5.11 -0.53 10.38
CA GLY A 239 -6.52 -0.40 10.02
C GLY A 239 -6.74 0.41 8.75
N VAL A 240 -8.01 0.57 8.38
CA VAL A 240 -8.42 1.42 7.25
C VAL A 240 -7.93 2.86 7.47
N GLY A 241 -7.07 3.32 6.57
CA GLY A 241 -6.45 4.66 6.63
C GLY A 241 -5.15 4.75 7.43
N GLU A 242 -4.77 3.70 8.14
CA GLU A 242 -3.54 3.62 8.94
C GLU A 242 -2.60 2.54 8.40
N TYR A 243 -2.49 2.42 7.08
CA TYR A 243 -1.67 1.37 6.45
C TYR A 243 -0.19 1.58 6.71
N MET A 244 0.49 0.49 7.02
CA MET A 244 1.94 0.43 7.13
C MET A 244 2.47 -0.80 6.41
N VAL A 245 3.48 -0.63 5.57
CA VAL A 245 4.21 -1.76 5.00
C VAL A 245 5.33 -2.14 5.96
N LEU A 246 5.32 -3.38 6.44
CA LEU A 246 6.26 -3.88 7.46
C LEU A 246 7.71 -3.64 7.04
N GLY A 247 8.46 -2.91 7.86
CA GLY A 247 9.85 -2.53 7.60
C GLY A 247 10.04 -1.38 6.61
N HIS A 248 8.94 -0.84 5.99
CA HIS A 248 9.02 0.16 4.93
C HIS A 248 8.15 1.40 5.18
N GLY A 249 7.49 1.49 6.35
CA GLY A 249 6.70 2.67 6.74
C GLY A 249 5.37 2.81 6.01
N VAL A 250 4.85 4.05 5.98
CA VAL A 250 3.54 4.37 5.40
C VAL A 250 3.62 4.37 3.87
N PRO A 251 2.79 3.56 3.17
CA PRO A 251 2.85 3.50 1.72
C PRO A 251 2.14 4.69 1.06
N VAL A 252 2.68 5.11 -0.07
CA VAL A 252 1.94 5.94 -1.01
C VAL A 252 1.11 5.06 -1.94
N ILE A 253 -0.19 5.35 -2.07
CA ILE A 253 -1.13 4.50 -2.80
C ILE A 253 -1.43 5.09 -4.18
N TYR A 254 -1.42 4.24 -5.19
CA TYR A 254 -1.75 4.58 -6.58
C TYR A 254 -2.89 3.71 -7.10
N ILE A 255 -3.84 4.31 -7.82
CA ILE A 255 -4.90 3.62 -8.57
C ILE A 255 -4.68 3.89 -10.06
N ASN A 256 -4.39 2.85 -10.85
CA ASN A 256 -4.11 2.95 -12.29
C ASN A 256 -3.02 3.98 -12.63
N GLY A 257 -1.94 4.02 -11.83
CA GLY A 257 -0.83 4.96 -11.98
C GLY A 257 -1.06 6.34 -11.36
N ARG A 258 -2.26 6.66 -10.89
CA ARG A 258 -2.60 7.92 -10.24
C ARG A 258 -2.50 7.82 -8.72
N LYS A 259 -1.77 8.72 -8.07
CA LYS A 259 -1.68 8.78 -6.60
C LYS A 259 -3.05 9.10 -5.98
N VAL A 260 -3.41 8.33 -4.97
CA VAL A 260 -4.59 8.55 -4.12
C VAL A 260 -4.34 9.79 -3.24
N ARG A 261 -5.33 10.64 -3.11
CA ARG A 261 -5.20 11.91 -2.39
C ARG A 261 -5.92 11.92 -1.06
N ASP A 262 -7.03 11.21 -1.00
CA ASP A 262 -7.82 11.09 0.20
C ASP A 262 -8.31 9.65 0.40
N GLN A 263 -8.58 9.31 1.62
CA GLN A 263 -9.07 7.98 2.01
C GLN A 263 -10.39 7.63 1.32
N GLY A 264 -11.26 8.62 1.04
CA GLY A 264 -12.54 8.41 0.38
C GLY A 264 -12.40 7.83 -1.03
N GLU A 265 -11.29 8.08 -1.74
CA GLU A 265 -11.03 7.44 -3.04
C GLU A 265 -10.91 5.92 -2.92
N LEU A 266 -10.25 5.44 -1.85
CA LEU A 266 -10.10 4.01 -1.57
C LEU A 266 -11.40 3.40 -1.05
N GLU A 267 -12.14 4.16 -0.23
CA GLU A 267 -13.42 3.72 0.31
C GLU A 267 -14.49 3.55 -0.77
N ARG A 268 -14.47 4.40 -1.82
CA ARG A 268 -15.38 4.31 -2.97
C ARG A 268 -15.06 3.18 -3.94
N LEU A 269 -13.78 2.82 -4.09
CA LEU A 269 -13.34 1.77 -4.99
C LEU A 269 -13.67 0.41 -4.39
N ARG A 270 -14.59 -0.34 -5.00
CA ARG A 270 -14.92 -1.68 -4.54
C ARG A 270 -13.76 -2.65 -4.80
N ALA A 271 -13.54 -3.57 -3.88
CA ALA A 271 -12.48 -4.57 -3.99
C ALA A 271 -12.70 -5.51 -5.21
N ASP A 272 -13.94 -5.86 -5.55
CA ASP A 272 -14.28 -6.69 -6.71
C ASP A 272 -14.06 -6.00 -8.07
N ASP A 273 -13.80 -4.71 -8.07
CA ASP A 273 -13.41 -3.95 -9.26
C ASP A 273 -11.89 -3.86 -9.45
N ILE A 274 -11.12 -4.45 -8.54
CA ILE A 274 -9.66 -4.44 -8.57
C ILE A 274 -9.16 -5.71 -9.24
N LEU A 275 -8.32 -5.56 -10.25
CA LEU A 275 -7.64 -6.67 -10.92
C LEU A 275 -6.50 -7.21 -10.05
N SER A 276 -5.66 -6.30 -9.59
CA SER A 276 -4.48 -6.63 -8.77
C SER A 276 -4.05 -5.43 -7.91
N ALA A 277 -3.34 -5.72 -6.83
CA ALA A 277 -2.66 -4.75 -5.99
C ALA A 277 -1.19 -5.17 -5.85
N GLU A 278 -0.27 -4.24 -6.08
CA GLU A 278 1.16 -4.47 -5.98
C GLU A 278 1.71 -3.66 -4.80
N VAL A 279 2.38 -4.34 -3.88
CA VAL A 279 3.09 -3.74 -2.75
C VAL A 279 4.55 -3.62 -3.16
N ILE A 280 5.01 -2.42 -3.42
CA ILE A 280 6.38 -2.11 -3.85
C ILE A 280 7.18 -1.68 -2.63
N THR A 281 8.14 -2.50 -2.25
CA THR A 281 9.01 -2.28 -1.07
C THR A 281 10.21 -1.40 -1.41
N THR A 282 10.64 -1.39 -2.66
CA THR A 282 11.73 -0.54 -3.17
C THR A 282 11.25 0.26 -4.39
N PRO A 283 10.51 1.37 -4.18
CA PRO A 283 10.06 2.22 -5.28
C PRO A 283 11.23 2.94 -5.95
N GLY A 284 11.18 3.09 -7.29
CA GLY A 284 12.14 3.88 -8.08
C GLY A 284 12.09 5.39 -7.77
N VAL A 285 13.07 6.13 -8.26
CA VAL A 285 13.20 7.59 -8.00
C VAL A 285 12.09 8.43 -8.60
N GLU A 286 11.28 7.86 -9.50
CA GLU A 286 10.11 8.53 -10.08
C GLU A 286 8.99 8.80 -9.06
N TYR A 287 8.93 8.06 -7.93
CA TYR A 287 7.88 8.22 -6.92
C TYR A 287 8.09 9.36 -5.94
N GLY A 288 9.27 9.96 -5.90
CA GLY A 288 9.64 11.01 -4.94
C GLY A 288 10.73 10.54 -3.97
N SER A 289 11.46 11.50 -3.40
CA SER A 289 12.56 11.22 -2.44
C SER A 289 12.06 10.76 -1.07
N ASP A 290 10.86 11.18 -0.69
CA ASP A 290 10.20 10.90 0.58
C ASP A 290 9.39 9.59 0.61
N VAL A 291 9.18 8.95 -0.54
CA VAL A 291 8.32 7.77 -0.64
C VAL A 291 9.07 6.52 -0.19
N SER A 292 8.69 5.92 0.92
CA SER A 292 9.32 4.71 1.48
C SER A 292 8.81 3.42 0.85
N SER A 293 7.51 3.34 0.55
CA SER A 293 6.86 2.19 -0.09
C SER A 293 5.66 2.65 -0.92
N VAL A 294 5.23 1.80 -1.85
CA VAL A 294 4.10 2.13 -2.74
C VAL A 294 3.12 0.95 -2.81
N ILE A 295 1.83 1.24 -2.78
CA ILE A 295 0.79 0.27 -3.13
C ILE A 295 0.17 0.71 -4.45
N ARG A 296 0.32 -0.11 -5.50
CA ARG A 296 -0.19 0.17 -6.83
C ARG A 296 -1.37 -0.71 -7.16
N ILE A 297 -2.56 -0.13 -7.20
CA ILE A 297 -3.82 -0.80 -7.50
C ILE A 297 -4.10 -0.69 -9.00
N ARG A 298 -4.38 -1.81 -9.65
CA ARG A 298 -4.90 -1.88 -11.00
C ARG A 298 -6.35 -2.32 -10.95
N THR A 299 -7.24 -1.55 -11.59
CA THR A 299 -8.66 -1.88 -11.68
C THR A 299 -8.95 -2.66 -12.96
N ILE A 300 -10.03 -3.46 -12.92
CA ILE A 300 -10.58 -4.09 -14.11
C ILE A 300 -11.00 -2.97 -15.10
N ARG A 301 -10.57 -3.08 -16.35
CA ARG A 301 -10.99 -2.15 -17.39
C ARG A 301 -12.43 -2.48 -17.80
N GLN A 302 -13.36 -1.64 -17.39
CA GLN A 302 -14.75 -1.76 -17.83
C GLN A 302 -15.00 -0.77 -18.97
N ARG A 303 -15.47 -1.26 -20.10
CA ARG A 303 -15.86 -0.47 -21.25
C ARG A 303 -17.40 -0.47 -21.31
N GLY A 304 -18.02 0.65 -20.98
CA GLY A 304 -19.45 0.90 -21.19
C GLY A 304 -19.64 2.34 -21.61
N GLN A 305 -20.64 2.63 -22.43
CA GLN A 305 -21.12 3.97 -22.70
C GLN A 305 -22.37 4.26 -21.88
N GLY A 306 -22.67 5.52 -21.61
CA GLY A 306 -23.83 5.92 -20.84
C GLY A 306 -23.52 6.28 -19.40
N ILE A 307 -24.56 6.22 -18.56
CA ILE A 307 -24.49 6.58 -17.13
C ILE A 307 -24.20 5.34 -16.30
N SER A 308 -23.27 5.48 -15.36
CA SER A 308 -22.96 4.50 -14.33
C SER A 308 -22.75 5.18 -12.99
N GLY A 309 -22.84 4.43 -11.91
CA GLY A 309 -22.63 5.00 -10.61
C GLY A 309 -22.70 3.98 -9.48
N GLY A 310 -22.54 4.48 -8.26
CA GLY A 310 -22.66 3.68 -7.06
C GLY A 310 -22.79 4.53 -5.82
N PHE A 311 -23.29 3.85 -4.80
CA PHE A 311 -23.44 4.38 -3.45
C PHE A 311 -22.79 3.41 -2.46
N ARG A 312 -22.11 3.96 -1.45
CA ARG A 312 -21.64 3.22 -0.28
C ARG A 312 -21.98 4.00 0.97
N GLY A 313 -22.70 3.36 1.87
CA GLY A 313 -22.98 3.85 3.21
C GLY A 313 -22.34 2.94 4.25
N VAL A 314 -21.67 3.53 5.23
CA VAL A 314 -21.11 2.83 6.40
C VAL A 314 -21.65 3.50 7.65
N PHE A 315 -22.12 2.69 8.58
CA PHE A 315 -22.49 3.12 9.91
C PHE A 315 -21.79 2.21 10.92
N SER A 316 -21.22 2.80 11.96
CA SER A 316 -20.63 2.03 13.07
C SER A 316 -20.93 2.68 14.40
N GLN A 317 -21.21 1.84 15.41
CA GLN A 317 -21.54 2.24 16.76
C GLN A 317 -20.49 1.69 17.74
N GLY A 318 -19.85 2.59 18.46
CA GLY A 318 -19.06 2.33 19.66
C GLY A 318 -19.65 3.12 20.82
N HIS A 319 -18.84 3.90 21.54
CA HIS A 319 -19.31 4.89 22.51
C HIS A 319 -20.21 5.94 21.82
N ASP A 320 -19.77 6.42 20.63
CA ASP A 320 -20.55 7.29 19.77
C ASP A 320 -20.58 6.69 18.35
N TYR A 321 -21.49 7.18 17.48
CA TYR A 321 -21.61 6.67 16.12
C TYR A 321 -20.63 7.35 15.16
N ASN A 322 -20.19 6.59 14.15
CA ASN A 322 -19.54 7.11 12.96
C ASN A 322 -20.36 6.71 11.74
N ALA A 323 -20.46 7.62 10.77
CA ALA A 323 -21.12 7.35 9.51
C ALA A 323 -20.32 7.95 8.35
N SER A 324 -20.34 7.27 7.20
CA SER A 324 -19.80 7.83 5.95
C SER A 324 -20.68 7.44 4.77
N GLU A 325 -20.96 8.40 3.92
CA GLU A 325 -21.74 8.27 2.70
C GLU A 325 -20.87 8.68 1.51
N ASN A 326 -20.74 7.78 0.55
CA ASN A 326 -20.00 7.99 -0.69
C ASN A 326 -20.94 7.81 -1.87
N LEU A 327 -20.96 8.78 -2.78
CA LEU A 327 -21.72 8.73 -4.03
C LEU A 327 -20.78 9.04 -5.19
N TYR A 328 -20.91 8.29 -6.29
CA TYR A 328 -20.25 8.63 -7.54
C TYR A 328 -21.16 8.39 -8.73
N LEU A 329 -21.06 9.28 -9.71
CA LEU A 329 -21.72 9.19 -11.00
C LEU A 329 -20.71 9.44 -12.11
N ASN A 330 -20.84 8.71 -13.19
CA ASN A 330 -19.97 8.80 -14.35
C ASN A 330 -20.83 8.75 -15.63
N TYR A 331 -20.55 9.63 -16.59
CA TYR A 331 -21.18 9.63 -17.90
C TYR A 331 -20.12 9.55 -18.99
N ARG A 332 -20.23 8.55 -19.85
CA ARG A 332 -19.29 8.32 -20.95
C ARG A 332 -19.98 8.33 -22.30
N THR A 333 -19.38 9.06 -23.23
CA THR A 333 -19.80 9.06 -24.63
C THR A 333 -18.59 9.28 -25.55
N GLY A 334 -18.32 8.33 -26.45
CA GLY A 334 -17.14 8.37 -27.32
C GLY A 334 -15.85 8.47 -26.47
N GLY A 335 -14.98 9.44 -26.79
CA GLY A 335 -13.75 9.75 -26.05
C GLY A 335 -13.95 10.56 -24.78
N LEU A 336 -15.14 11.13 -24.53
CA LEU A 336 -15.43 11.95 -23.37
C LEU A 336 -15.93 11.12 -22.18
N ASP A 337 -15.36 11.38 -20.99
CA ASP A 337 -15.74 10.78 -19.72
C ASP A 337 -15.90 11.88 -18.67
N LEU A 338 -17.14 12.12 -18.22
CA LEU A 338 -17.48 13.10 -17.20
C LEU A 338 -17.75 12.38 -15.88
N PHE A 339 -17.27 12.91 -14.77
CA PHE A 339 -17.53 12.31 -13.47
C PHE A 339 -17.78 13.34 -12.37
N VAL A 340 -18.64 12.94 -11.43
CA VAL A 340 -18.88 13.67 -10.19
C VAL A 340 -18.87 12.68 -9.03
N LYS A 341 -18.27 13.09 -7.91
CA LYS A 341 -18.20 12.30 -6.67
C LYS A 341 -18.45 13.21 -5.47
N GLY A 342 -19.00 12.64 -4.41
CA GLY A 342 -19.22 13.32 -3.14
C GLY A 342 -19.07 12.36 -1.99
N ASP A 343 -18.43 12.84 -0.93
CA ASP A 343 -18.22 12.14 0.33
C ASP A 343 -18.67 13.02 1.48
N LEU A 344 -19.46 12.44 2.37
CA LEU A 344 -19.83 13.06 3.64
C LEU A 344 -19.42 12.09 4.76
N LYS A 345 -18.68 12.60 5.76
CA LYS A 345 -18.19 11.79 6.87
C LYS A 345 -18.54 12.44 8.20
N HIS A 346 -19.27 11.73 9.02
CA HIS A 346 -19.52 12.03 10.42
C HIS A 346 -18.50 11.23 11.25
N GLY A 347 -17.50 11.92 11.78
CA GLY A 347 -16.44 11.34 12.59
C GLY A 347 -16.60 11.78 14.05
N ASN A 348 -17.25 10.95 14.86
CA ASN A 348 -17.29 11.15 16.29
C ASN A 348 -16.18 10.31 16.94
N TYR A 349 -15.49 10.93 17.87
CA TYR A 349 -14.34 10.33 18.52
C TYR A 349 -14.46 10.49 20.03
N TYR A 350 -14.27 9.40 20.73
CA TYR A 350 -14.21 9.35 22.17
C TYR A 350 -12.88 8.75 22.60
N GLN A 351 -12.23 9.38 23.57
CA GLN A 351 -10.97 8.90 24.11
C GLN A 351 -10.96 9.06 25.64
N GLU A 352 -10.59 8.01 26.33
CA GLU A 352 -10.20 8.06 27.74
C GLU A 352 -8.70 7.83 27.85
N SER A 353 -8.03 8.58 28.74
CA SER A 353 -6.59 8.46 28.95
C SER A 353 -6.25 8.59 30.42
N ILE A 354 -5.24 7.83 30.84
CA ILE A 354 -4.52 8.03 32.11
C ILE A 354 -3.23 8.76 31.78
N LEU A 355 -2.92 9.81 32.56
CA LEU A 355 -1.70 10.60 32.42
C LEU A 355 -0.87 10.50 33.71
N ASN A 356 0.40 10.13 33.58
CA ASN A 356 1.42 10.33 34.58
C ASN A 356 2.58 11.08 33.97
N GLN A 357 2.89 12.25 34.48
CA GLN A 357 3.98 13.11 34.04
C GLN A 357 4.92 13.34 35.21
N GLU A 358 6.23 13.17 34.99
CA GLU A 358 7.27 13.44 35.97
C GLU A 358 8.26 14.43 35.38
N THR A 359 8.68 15.39 36.20
CA THR A 359 9.67 16.42 35.81
C THR A 359 10.61 16.64 36.99
N ASP A 360 11.89 16.36 36.77
CA ASP A 360 12.95 16.64 37.73
C ASP A 360 13.56 18.04 37.45
N ALA A 361 13.02 19.03 38.14
CA ALA A 361 13.58 20.39 38.18
C ALA A 361 14.50 20.62 39.39
N SER A 362 14.41 21.73 40.08
CA SER A 362 14.98 21.93 41.41
C SER A 362 14.32 21.05 42.49
N SER A 363 13.11 20.59 42.18
CA SER A 363 12.32 19.61 42.95
C SER A 363 11.74 18.58 41.96
N ARG A 364 11.34 17.42 42.46
CA ARG A 364 10.60 16.43 41.68
C ARG A 364 9.11 16.78 41.63
N TRP A 365 8.62 17.02 40.43
CA TRP A 365 7.20 17.28 40.18
C TRP A 365 6.55 16.07 39.54
N GLU A 366 5.35 15.74 39.99
CA GLU A 366 4.52 14.68 39.41
C GLU A 366 3.11 15.20 39.17
N VAL A 367 2.57 14.98 37.98
CA VAL A 367 1.17 15.25 37.63
C VAL A 367 0.50 13.93 37.29
N ARG A 368 -0.50 13.55 38.07
CA ARG A 368 -1.25 12.31 37.90
C ARG A 368 -2.71 12.61 37.66
N GLY A 369 -3.30 12.04 36.65
CA GLY A 369 -4.70 12.27 36.35
C GLY A 369 -5.25 11.43 35.23
N GLY A 370 -6.43 11.81 34.78
CA GLY A 370 -7.09 11.24 33.63
C GLY A 370 -7.67 12.30 32.73
N THR A 371 -7.87 11.96 31.48
CA THR A 371 -8.52 12.84 30.51
C THR A 371 -9.63 12.10 29.79
N THR A 372 -10.71 12.83 29.46
CA THR A 372 -11.77 12.34 28.57
C THR A 372 -11.93 13.34 27.45
N SER A 373 -11.79 12.89 26.21
CA SER A 373 -11.91 13.73 25.03
C SER A 373 -13.08 13.30 24.16
N PHE A 374 -13.86 14.28 23.72
CA PHE A 374 -14.95 14.11 22.76
C PHE A 374 -14.69 14.99 21.55
N ARG A 375 -14.68 14.41 20.38
CA ARG A 375 -14.59 15.15 19.13
C ARG A 375 -15.80 14.82 18.27
N LYS A 376 -16.46 15.86 17.75
CA LYS A 376 -17.53 15.74 16.77
C LYS A 376 -17.13 16.52 15.54
N ALA A 377 -17.00 15.81 14.42
CA ALA A 377 -16.57 16.41 13.18
C ALA A 377 -17.43 15.92 12.01
N VAL A 378 -17.72 16.82 11.10
CA VAL A 378 -18.40 16.55 9.84
C VAL A 378 -17.54 17.09 8.72
N TYR A 379 -17.11 16.19 7.82
CA TYR A 379 -16.27 16.51 6.67
C TYR A 379 -17.05 16.28 5.40
N PHE A 380 -16.91 17.21 4.46
CA PHE A 380 -17.37 17.05 3.10
C PHE A 380 -16.20 17.14 2.14
N SER A 381 -16.14 16.22 1.16
CA SER A 381 -15.26 16.36 0.01
C SER A 381 -16.03 16.04 -1.27
N GLY A 382 -15.69 16.77 -2.34
CA GLY A 382 -16.27 16.60 -3.66
C GLY A 382 -15.19 16.43 -4.72
N GLU A 383 -15.57 15.87 -5.85
CA GLU A 383 -14.71 15.79 -7.04
C GLU A 383 -15.59 15.91 -8.29
N VAL A 384 -15.25 16.84 -9.18
CA VAL A 384 -15.85 16.96 -10.50
C VAL A 384 -14.75 17.09 -11.53
N GLY A 385 -14.89 16.39 -12.64
CA GLY A 385 -13.88 16.44 -13.67
C GLY A 385 -14.26 15.74 -14.95
N PHE A 386 -13.35 15.80 -15.88
CA PHE A 386 -13.47 15.12 -17.17
C PHE A 386 -12.15 14.48 -17.60
N ASN A 387 -12.27 13.49 -18.46
CA ASN A 387 -11.20 12.92 -19.25
C ASN A 387 -11.63 12.94 -20.72
N TYR A 388 -10.73 13.28 -21.61
CA TYR A 388 -10.96 13.24 -23.04
C TYR A 388 -9.84 12.47 -23.75
N GLU A 389 -10.20 11.38 -24.41
CA GLU A 389 -9.31 10.59 -25.26
C GLU A 389 -9.26 11.27 -26.64
N LEU A 390 -8.13 11.92 -26.95
CA LEU A 390 -7.88 12.54 -28.23
C LEU A 390 -7.79 11.48 -29.35
N ASP A 391 -7.12 10.37 -29.03
CA ASP A 391 -6.97 9.17 -29.82
C ASP A 391 -6.64 7.96 -28.89
N ASP A 392 -6.35 6.81 -29.46
CA ASP A 392 -6.05 5.56 -28.71
C ASP A 392 -4.82 5.68 -27.79
N LYS A 393 -3.94 6.65 -28.02
CA LYS A 393 -2.67 6.83 -27.31
C LYS A 393 -2.62 8.11 -26.49
N ASN A 394 -3.44 9.09 -26.78
CA ASN A 394 -3.36 10.43 -26.22
C ASN A 394 -4.63 10.78 -25.46
N SER A 395 -4.47 11.27 -24.24
CA SER A 395 -5.58 11.70 -23.38
C SER A 395 -5.20 12.91 -22.57
N LEU A 396 -6.17 13.77 -22.31
CA LEU A 396 -6.06 14.89 -21.38
C LEU A 396 -7.28 14.93 -20.47
N GLY A 397 -7.16 15.65 -19.37
CA GLY A 397 -8.27 15.86 -18.46
C GLY A 397 -7.97 16.88 -17.40
N ALA A 398 -9.03 17.28 -16.72
CA ALA A 398 -8.93 18.14 -15.55
C ALA A 398 -9.95 17.74 -14.50
N ARG A 399 -9.65 18.04 -13.24
CA ARG A 399 -10.56 17.86 -12.13
C ARG A 399 -10.42 18.95 -11.08
N TYR A 400 -11.51 19.24 -10.43
CA TYR A 400 -11.60 20.15 -9.31
C TYR A 400 -12.11 19.39 -8.09
N MET A 401 -11.46 19.61 -6.94
CA MET A 401 -11.75 18.92 -5.70
C MET A 401 -11.90 19.94 -4.56
N PRO A 402 -13.13 20.33 -4.22
CA PRO A 402 -13.42 21.09 -3.00
C PRO A 402 -13.47 20.17 -1.78
N GLY A 403 -13.00 20.67 -0.64
CA GLY A 403 -13.13 20.01 0.66
C GLY A 403 -13.39 21.02 1.77
N THR A 404 -14.14 20.63 2.79
CA THR A 404 -14.38 21.48 3.96
C THR A 404 -14.68 20.67 5.21
N ASN A 405 -14.26 21.20 6.37
CA ASN A 405 -14.78 20.81 7.67
C ASN A 405 -16.11 21.57 7.87
N VAL A 406 -17.24 20.89 7.67
CA VAL A 406 -18.56 21.50 7.92
C VAL A 406 -18.73 21.84 9.40
N ARG A 407 -18.20 21.00 10.26
CA ARG A 407 -18.18 21.18 11.71
C ARG A 407 -17.01 20.40 12.30
N SER A 408 -16.24 21.00 13.22
CA SER A 408 -15.27 20.28 14.03
C SER A 408 -15.13 20.93 15.39
N VAL A 409 -15.59 20.23 16.41
CA VAL A 409 -15.53 20.65 17.82
C VAL A 409 -14.86 19.52 18.60
N ASN A 410 -13.86 19.87 19.39
CA ASN A 410 -13.17 18.97 20.30
C ASN A 410 -13.25 19.54 21.71
N GLN A 411 -13.77 18.76 22.64
CA GLN A 411 -13.80 19.04 24.05
C GLN A 411 -12.96 17.98 24.78
N THR A 412 -11.98 18.41 25.52
CA THR A 412 -11.14 17.56 26.36
C THR A 412 -11.30 17.99 27.81
N ASN A 413 -11.82 17.12 28.64
CA ASN A 413 -11.88 17.29 30.07
C ASN A 413 -10.65 16.59 30.67
N LEU A 414 -9.72 17.39 31.13
CA LEU A 414 -8.53 16.95 31.86
C LEU A 414 -8.89 16.70 33.31
N GLY A 415 -9.88 15.97 33.66
CA GLY A 415 -10.35 15.56 34.99
C GLY A 415 -9.66 16.26 36.18
N ASN A 416 -9.75 15.69 37.36
CA ASN A 416 -8.97 16.18 38.50
C ASN A 416 -7.52 15.62 38.39
N ASN A 417 -6.59 16.51 38.04
CA ASN A 417 -5.18 16.21 38.06
C ASN A 417 -4.57 16.56 39.42
N PHE A 418 -3.89 15.58 40.02
CA PHE A 418 -3.21 15.72 41.30
C PHE A 418 -1.74 16.05 41.04
N VAL A 419 -1.28 17.16 41.62
CA VAL A 419 0.09 17.62 41.49
C VAL A 419 0.84 17.34 42.80
N TYR A 420 2.01 16.74 42.67
CA TYR A 420 2.89 16.43 43.79
C TYR A 420 4.23 17.12 43.57
N LYS A 421 4.78 17.65 44.68
CA LYS A 421 6.16 18.18 44.70
C LYS A 421 6.91 17.43 45.78
N ASP A 422 8.01 16.78 45.40
CA ASP A 422 8.85 15.94 46.31
C ASP A 422 8.04 14.88 47.08
N GLY A 423 6.96 14.37 46.46
CA GLY A 423 6.08 13.35 46.98
C GLY A 423 4.88 13.89 47.80
N GLU A 424 4.83 15.18 48.11
CA GLU A 424 3.72 15.80 48.83
C GLU A 424 2.72 16.39 47.84
N LYS A 425 1.40 16.14 48.05
CA LYS A 425 0.33 16.73 47.23
C LYS A 425 0.28 18.22 47.48
N THR A 426 0.53 19.01 46.42
CA THR A 426 0.53 20.48 46.49
C THR A 426 -0.70 21.10 45.90
N GLU A 427 -1.31 20.46 44.89
CA GLU A 427 -2.44 21.07 44.18
C GLU A 427 -3.35 20.00 43.55
N GLU A 428 -4.62 20.38 43.37
CA GLU A 428 -5.59 19.64 42.57
C GLU A 428 -6.19 20.61 41.53
N ILE A 429 -6.10 20.22 40.23
CA ILE A 429 -6.55 21.09 39.14
C ILE A 429 -7.55 20.30 38.28
N SER A 430 -8.72 20.87 38.11
CA SER A 430 -9.66 20.47 37.09
C SER A 430 -9.45 21.35 35.86
N SER A 431 -9.11 20.76 34.72
CA SER A 431 -8.91 21.52 33.48
C SER A 431 -9.85 21.06 32.40
N SER A 432 -10.26 21.99 31.54
CA SER A 432 -11.07 21.71 30.35
C SER A 432 -10.50 22.46 29.16
N GLN A 433 -10.48 21.81 28.01
CA GLN A 433 -10.03 22.39 26.74
C GLN A 433 -11.15 22.31 25.71
N TYR A 434 -11.42 23.41 25.04
CA TYR A 434 -12.40 23.52 23.97
C TYR A 434 -11.73 24.01 22.70
N ALA A 435 -11.63 23.12 21.71
CA ALA A 435 -11.09 23.48 20.41
C ALA A 435 -12.18 23.45 19.34
N HIS A 436 -12.23 24.50 18.54
CA HIS A 436 -13.18 24.63 17.45
C HIS A 436 -12.45 24.96 16.16
N THR A 437 -12.65 24.14 15.11
CA THR A 437 -12.20 24.45 13.75
C THR A 437 -13.38 24.95 12.95
N TYR A 438 -13.26 26.16 12.42
CA TYR A 438 -14.31 26.80 11.64
C TYR A 438 -14.39 26.25 10.22
N PRO A 439 -15.58 26.23 9.60
CA PRO A 439 -15.73 25.84 8.21
C PRO A 439 -14.90 26.73 7.29
N THR A 440 -13.95 26.12 6.61
CA THR A 440 -13.13 26.76 5.59
C THR A 440 -12.99 25.82 4.39
N TRP A 441 -12.88 26.37 3.21
CA TRP A 441 -12.76 25.56 1.99
C TRP A 441 -11.31 25.36 1.59
N THR A 442 -11.00 24.13 1.22
CA THR A 442 -9.79 23.76 0.49
C THR A 442 -10.17 23.51 -0.97
N HIS A 443 -9.44 24.11 -1.89
CA HIS A 443 -9.65 23.99 -3.32
C HIS A 443 -8.42 23.34 -3.94
N SER A 444 -8.59 22.25 -4.66
CA SER A 444 -7.50 21.61 -5.40
C SER A 444 -7.92 21.40 -6.85
N VAL A 445 -7.04 21.77 -7.77
CA VAL A 445 -7.22 21.58 -9.21
C VAL A 445 -6.06 20.76 -9.73
N ASN A 446 -6.33 19.81 -10.61
CA ASN A 446 -5.30 19.07 -11.35
C ASN A 446 -5.67 19.06 -12.82
N GLY A 447 -4.70 19.36 -13.70
CA GLY A 447 -4.75 19.14 -15.13
C GLY A 447 -3.65 18.16 -15.54
N TYR A 448 -3.93 17.31 -16.53
CA TYR A 448 -2.95 16.35 -17.01
C TYR A 448 -3.00 16.17 -18.54
N TYR A 449 -1.88 15.75 -19.09
CA TYR A 449 -1.76 15.16 -20.41
C TYR A 449 -0.96 13.86 -20.31
N ASN A 450 -1.47 12.78 -20.89
CA ASN A 450 -0.79 11.49 -20.99
C ASN A 450 -0.86 11.02 -22.44
N GLY A 451 0.29 10.74 -23.06
CA GLY A 451 0.31 10.40 -24.46
C GLY A 451 1.62 9.75 -24.92
N ALA A 452 1.60 9.22 -26.15
CA ALA A 452 2.73 8.59 -26.79
C ALA A 452 3.15 9.31 -28.08
N PHE A 453 4.43 9.68 -28.15
CA PHE A 453 5.09 10.27 -29.30
C PHE A 453 6.13 9.29 -29.86
N GLY A 454 5.75 8.51 -30.88
CA GLY A 454 6.59 7.43 -31.40
C GLY A 454 6.83 6.35 -30.34
N GLN A 455 8.08 6.22 -29.87
CA GLN A 455 8.49 5.25 -28.84
C GLN A 455 8.56 5.87 -27.43
N TRP A 456 8.22 7.14 -27.29
CA TRP A 456 8.26 7.86 -26.02
C TRP A 456 6.86 8.02 -25.46
N ASN A 457 6.69 7.68 -24.20
CA ASN A 457 5.47 7.94 -23.43
C ASN A 457 5.72 9.19 -22.57
N VAL A 458 4.80 10.12 -22.60
CA VAL A 458 4.87 11.38 -21.85
C VAL A 458 3.71 11.44 -20.87
N ASP A 459 4.00 11.72 -19.61
CA ASP A 459 3.05 11.99 -18.55
C ASP A 459 3.35 13.38 -17.96
N PHE A 460 2.44 14.33 -18.17
CA PHE A 460 2.52 15.68 -17.66
C PHE A 460 1.37 15.97 -16.72
N ASN A 461 1.66 16.59 -15.58
CA ASN A 461 0.68 16.99 -14.59
C ASN A 461 0.98 18.40 -14.06
N ALA A 462 -0.07 19.18 -13.85
CA ALA A 462 -0.02 20.46 -13.18
C ALA A 462 -1.09 20.53 -12.11
N ASP A 463 -0.71 20.99 -10.93
CA ASP A 463 -1.56 21.03 -9.74
C ASP A 463 -1.54 22.41 -9.09
N TYR A 464 -2.70 22.81 -8.60
CA TYR A 464 -2.88 23.98 -7.75
C TYR A 464 -3.67 23.60 -6.52
N LEU A 465 -3.24 24.10 -5.34
CA LEU A 465 -3.98 23.95 -4.09
C LEU A 465 -4.05 25.30 -3.38
N LEU A 466 -5.23 25.64 -2.92
CA LEU A 466 -5.53 26.73 -1.99
C LEU A 466 -6.23 26.13 -0.77
N GLY A 467 -5.62 26.25 0.39
CA GLY A 467 -6.19 25.81 1.67
C GLY A 467 -6.24 26.96 2.67
N LYS A 468 -7.31 26.99 3.45
CA LYS A 468 -7.44 27.87 4.62
C LYS A 468 -7.92 27.02 5.79
N ASN A 469 -7.35 27.26 6.98
CA ASN A 469 -7.78 26.66 8.23
C ASN A 469 -7.83 27.74 9.32
N ASN A 470 -8.96 27.85 9.99
CA ASN A 470 -9.15 28.75 11.12
C ASN A 470 -9.61 27.93 12.32
N SER A 471 -8.95 28.10 13.45
CA SER A 471 -9.32 27.40 14.68
C SER A 471 -9.14 28.27 15.91
N THR A 472 -9.93 27.98 16.93
CA THR A 472 -9.79 28.56 18.26
C THR A 472 -9.60 27.44 19.27
N ASN A 473 -8.86 27.74 20.33
CA ASN A 473 -8.68 26.84 21.45
C ASN A 473 -8.77 27.65 22.76
N GLU A 474 -9.56 27.20 23.70
CA GLU A 474 -9.75 27.79 25.02
C GLU A 474 -9.43 26.74 26.08
N VAL A 475 -8.64 27.11 27.07
CA VAL A 475 -8.29 26.26 28.20
C VAL A 475 -8.75 26.92 29.50
N LEU A 476 -9.52 26.19 30.27
CA LEU A 476 -9.98 26.58 31.61
C LEU A 476 -9.24 25.75 32.65
N ASN A 477 -8.85 26.39 33.77
CA ASN A 477 -8.35 25.71 34.96
C ASN A 477 -9.27 26.08 36.14
N ASN A 478 -9.88 25.09 36.80
CA ASN A 478 -10.88 25.30 37.85
C ASN A 478 -11.97 26.30 37.45
N ASP A 479 -12.45 26.18 36.20
CA ASP A 479 -13.45 27.05 35.55
C ASP A 479 -12.97 28.48 35.22
N ASP A 480 -11.75 28.84 35.62
CA ASP A 480 -11.16 30.13 35.22
C ASP A 480 -10.40 30.01 33.90
N LYS A 481 -10.53 31.04 33.04
CA LYS A 481 -9.86 31.07 31.75
C LYS A 481 -8.36 31.21 31.92
N ALA A 482 -7.61 30.16 31.58
CA ALA A 482 -6.16 30.12 31.64
C ALA A 482 -5.49 30.61 30.37
N ALA A 483 -6.01 30.21 29.22
CA ALA A 483 -5.48 30.66 27.92
C ALA A 483 -6.56 30.57 26.83
N GLN A 484 -6.46 31.47 25.86
CA GLN A 484 -7.24 31.38 24.62
C GLN A 484 -6.31 31.64 23.45
N SER A 485 -6.38 30.79 22.43
CA SER A 485 -5.62 30.97 21.20
C SER A 485 -6.51 30.91 19.97
N GLU A 486 -6.08 31.65 18.94
CA GLU A 486 -6.66 31.66 17.61
C GLU A 486 -5.55 31.37 16.62
N ASN A 487 -5.82 30.47 15.69
CA ASN A 487 -4.86 30.11 14.63
C ASN A 487 -5.51 30.24 13.26
N GLU A 488 -4.88 31.04 12.39
CA GLU A 488 -5.25 31.17 10.98
C GLU A 488 -4.10 30.70 10.09
N VAL A 489 -4.36 29.68 9.29
CA VAL A 489 -3.39 29.14 8.34
C VAL A 489 -3.90 29.30 6.91
N ARG A 490 -3.06 29.83 6.02
CA ARG A 490 -3.30 29.95 4.58
C ARG A 490 -2.20 29.27 3.81
N ASN A 491 -2.56 28.38 2.89
CA ASN A 491 -1.66 27.58 2.09
C ASN A 491 -1.93 27.79 0.61
N TYR A 492 -0.87 28.05 -0.17
CA TYR A 492 -0.89 28.05 -1.63
C TYR A 492 0.19 27.09 -2.11
N LEU A 493 -0.15 26.22 -3.05
CA LEU A 493 0.82 25.32 -3.68
C LEU A 493 0.59 25.29 -5.18
N TYR A 494 1.68 25.42 -5.94
CA TYR A 494 1.75 25.19 -7.38
C TYR A 494 2.76 24.07 -7.60
N ALA A 495 2.39 23.10 -8.43
CA ALA A 495 3.31 22.01 -8.74
C ALA A 495 3.17 21.58 -10.20
N MET A 496 4.29 21.22 -10.82
CA MET A 496 4.36 20.64 -12.15
C MET A 496 5.24 19.41 -12.12
N ARG A 497 4.87 18.39 -12.88
CA ARG A 497 5.64 17.17 -13.03
C ARG A 497 5.53 16.65 -14.45
N MET A 498 6.67 16.28 -15.03
CA MET A 498 6.75 15.65 -16.33
C MET A 498 7.63 14.41 -16.26
N VAL A 499 7.15 13.31 -16.80
CA VAL A 499 7.91 12.05 -16.91
C VAL A 499 7.85 11.59 -18.36
N VAL A 500 9.00 11.24 -18.89
CA VAL A 500 9.17 10.72 -20.24
C VAL A 500 9.78 9.33 -20.16
N LYS A 501 9.10 8.32 -20.69
CA LYS A 501 9.53 6.91 -20.65
C LYS A 501 9.79 6.37 -22.05
N ARG A 502 10.82 5.55 -22.17
CA ARG A 502 11.12 4.80 -23.39
C ARG A 502 11.47 3.37 -23.06
N SER A 503 10.72 2.43 -23.62
CA SER A 503 11.02 1.01 -23.50
C SER A 503 11.95 0.55 -24.63
N PHE A 504 12.95 -0.23 -24.24
CA PHE A 504 13.88 -0.93 -25.11
C PHE A 504 13.62 -2.43 -25.02
N ARG A 505 14.30 -3.23 -25.86
CA ARG A 505 14.09 -4.70 -25.90
C ARG A 505 14.34 -5.38 -24.53
N LYS A 506 15.29 -4.86 -23.73
CA LYS A 506 15.69 -5.45 -22.45
C LYS A 506 15.57 -4.51 -21.26
N GLY A 507 15.01 -3.34 -21.43
CA GLY A 507 14.90 -2.39 -20.32
C GLY A 507 14.04 -1.19 -20.63
N THR A 508 13.82 -0.35 -19.62
CA THR A 508 13.03 0.89 -19.71
C THR A 508 13.81 2.04 -19.10
N LEU A 509 13.93 3.14 -19.83
CA LEU A 509 14.47 4.41 -19.35
C LEU A 509 13.32 5.35 -19.01
N SER A 510 13.36 5.92 -17.81
CA SER A 510 12.46 6.98 -17.36
C SER A 510 13.28 8.22 -17.03
N LEU A 511 12.89 9.37 -17.57
CA LEU A 511 13.47 10.67 -17.27
C LEU A 511 12.37 11.58 -16.80
N GLY A 512 12.63 12.44 -15.83
CA GLY A 512 11.58 13.35 -15.37
C GLY A 512 12.07 14.55 -14.59
N THR A 513 11.15 15.51 -14.42
CA THR A 513 11.30 16.68 -13.57
C THR A 513 10.06 16.90 -12.75
N GLU A 514 10.23 17.46 -11.56
CA GLU A 514 9.13 17.87 -10.69
C GLU A 514 9.52 19.18 -9.99
N GLU A 515 8.62 20.14 -10.00
CA GLU A 515 8.80 21.47 -9.43
C GLU A 515 7.62 21.80 -8.54
N THR A 516 7.91 22.30 -7.34
CA THR A 516 6.88 22.73 -6.38
C THR A 516 7.20 24.08 -5.78
N PHE A 517 6.16 24.88 -5.61
CA PHE A 517 6.23 26.20 -4.98
C PHE A 517 5.15 26.27 -3.91
N THR A 518 5.55 26.33 -2.66
CA THR A 518 4.68 26.43 -1.49
C THR A 518 4.79 27.82 -0.88
N ASN A 519 3.65 28.38 -0.52
CA ASN A 519 3.55 29.61 0.24
C ASN A 519 2.54 29.39 1.38
N ARG A 520 3.05 29.34 2.61
CA ARG A 520 2.26 29.14 3.83
C ARG A 520 2.40 30.35 4.75
N HIS A 521 1.29 30.84 5.22
CA HIS A 521 1.22 31.88 6.23
C HIS A 521 0.42 31.35 7.43
N ASP A 522 1.03 31.37 8.61
CA ASP A 522 0.49 30.85 9.87
C ASP A 522 0.50 31.97 10.91
N ILE A 523 -0.67 32.43 11.30
CA ILE A 523 -0.86 33.49 12.28
C ILE A 523 -1.45 32.88 13.54
N PHE A 524 -0.70 32.91 14.63
CA PHE A 524 -1.11 32.40 15.93
C PHE A 524 -1.19 33.55 16.93
N VAL A 525 -2.38 33.78 17.50
CA VAL A 525 -2.64 34.81 18.50
C VAL A 525 -3.07 34.13 19.78
N GLN A 526 -2.45 34.47 20.90
CA GLN A 526 -2.76 33.87 22.19
C GLN A 526 -2.87 34.95 23.30
N SER A 527 -3.87 34.80 24.16
CA SER A 527 -4.07 35.63 25.35
C SER A 527 -3.91 34.80 26.61
N GLY A 528 -3.39 35.44 27.64
CA GLY A 528 -3.24 34.84 28.99
C GLY A 528 -1.98 34.00 29.19
N PHE A 529 -1.10 33.89 28.18
CA PHE A 529 0.07 33.02 28.29
C PHE A 529 1.31 33.61 27.58
N SER A 530 1.68 33.15 26.38
CA SER A 530 2.92 33.50 25.70
C SER A 530 2.72 34.51 24.59
N ASP A 531 3.81 34.85 23.89
CA ASP A 531 3.81 35.72 22.73
C ASP A 531 3.03 35.10 21.56
N ASN A 532 2.54 35.98 20.69
CA ASN A 532 1.94 35.61 19.41
C ASN A 532 3.03 35.11 18.45
N ALA A 533 2.64 34.47 17.36
CA ALA A 533 3.52 34.11 16.26
C ALA A 533 2.89 34.53 14.92
N ASP A 534 3.72 34.95 13.99
CA ASP A 534 3.36 35.26 12.60
C ASP A 534 4.46 34.70 11.70
N ASP A 535 4.27 33.45 11.27
CA ASP A 535 5.23 32.67 10.51
C ASP A 535 4.84 32.64 9.03
N HIS A 536 5.74 33.10 8.13
CA HIS A 536 5.50 33.03 6.70
C HIS A 536 6.61 32.22 6.01
N ILE A 537 6.27 31.07 5.44
CA ILE A 537 7.21 30.13 4.82
C ILE A 537 6.96 30.09 3.32
N LYS A 538 8.00 30.40 2.53
CA LYS A 538 8.04 30.19 1.08
C LYS A 538 9.07 29.12 0.76
N GLN A 539 8.64 28.06 0.09
CA GLN A 539 9.54 26.96 -0.25
C GLN A 539 9.45 26.64 -1.73
N SER A 540 10.61 26.45 -2.36
CA SER A 540 10.72 26.00 -3.75
C SER A 540 11.55 24.72 -3.79
N ILE A 541 11.05 23.69 -4.47
CA ILE A 541 11.79 22.44 -4.69
C ILE A 541 11.82 22.16 -6.19
N TYR A 542 13.01 21.97 -6.73
CA TYR A 542 13.27 21.58 -8.11
C TYR A 542 13.94 20.22 -8.12
N SER A 543 13.36 19.28 -8.84
CA SER A 543 13.87 17.91 -8.92
C SER A 543 14.04 17.48 -10.37
N VAL A 544 15.15 16.81 -10.65
CA VAL A 544 15.36 16.08 -11.92
C VAL A 544 15.78 14.66 -11.60
N PHE A 545 15.30 13.69 -12.37
CA PHE A 545 15.62 12.30 -12.10
C PHE A 545 15.72 11.45 -13.38
N ALA A 546 16.51 10.39 -13.27
CA ALA A 546 16.66 9.35 -14.28
C ALA A 546 16.60 7.97 -13.61
N ASP A 547 15.88 7.04 -14.20
CA ASP A 547 15.72 5.68 -13.73
C ASP A 547 15.86 4.72 -14.91
N TYR A 548 16.59 3.62 -14.74
CA TYR A 548 16.79 2.60 -15.74
C TYR A 548 16.59 1.21 -15.19
N SER A 549 15.59 0.51 -15.71
CA SER A 549 15.32 -0.90 -15.40
C SER A 549 15.86 -1.77 -16.54
N LEU A 550 16.61 -2.84 -16.22
CA LEU A 550 17.22 -3.76 -17.15
C LEU A 550 16.90 -5.21 -16.77
N HIS A 551 16.37 -5.98 -17.74
CA HIS A 551 16.08 -7.41 -17.58
C HIS A 551 17.07 -8.25 -18.38
N LEU A 552 17.83 -9.10 -17.69
CA LEU A 552 18.82 -10.00 -18.26
C LEU A 552 18.53 -11.44 -17.82
N ASP A 553 17.70 -12.16 -18.59
CA ASP A 553 17.31 -13.55 -18.31
C ASP A 553 16.70 -13.70 -16.91
N LYS A 554 17.45 -14.21 -15.94
CA LYS A 554 17.03 -14.40 -14.55
C LYS A 554 17.33 -13.21 -13.63
N PHE A 555 18.09 -12.23 -14.11
CA PHE A 555 18.50 -11.08 -13.33
C PHE A 555 17.78 -9.82 -13.78
N ASN A 556 17.37 -9.03 -12.79
CA ASN A 556 16.78 -7.72 -12.96
C ASN A 556 17.62 -6.68 -12.23
N PHE A 557 17.86 -5.55 -12.86
CA PHE A 557 18.63 -4.45 -12.30
C PHE A 557 17.81 -3.18 -12.46
N ASP A 558 17.61 -2.47 -11.35
CA ASP A 558 17.01 -1.13 -11.34
C ASP A 558 18.00 -0.16 -10.73
N VAL A 559 18.30 0.93 -11.43
CA VAL A 559 19.19 1.99 -10.96
C VAL A 559 18.54 3.34 -11.25
N GLY A 560 18.37 4.13 -10.21
CA GLY A 560 17.78 5.46 -10.29
C GLY A 560 18.61 6.50 -9.55
N LEU A 561 18.59 7.72 -10.05
CA LEU A 561 19.21 8.88 -9.43
C LEU A 561 18.29 10.08 -9.53
N ARG A 562 18.04 10.74 -8.40
CA ARG A 562 17.29 11.99 -8.31
C ARG A 562 18.14 13.07 -7.66
N TYR A 563 18.20 14.23 -8.29
CA TYR A 563 18.76 15.45 -7.70
C TYR A 563 17.63 16.38 -7.27
N GLU A 564 17.72 16.91 -6.07
CA GLU A 564 16.77 17.87 -5.53
C GLU A 564 17.49 19.12 -5.03
N HIS A 565 17.02 20.27 -5.50
CA HIS A 565 17.37 21.58 -4.99
C HIS A 565 16.18 22.17 -4.25
N GLN A 566 16.32 22.38 -2.94
CA GLN A 566 15.29 22.98 -2.10
C GLN A 566 15.79 24.29 -1.51
N LYS A 567 15.01 25.35 -1.65
CA LYS A 567 15.21 26.63 -1.02
C LYS A 567 14.01 26.97 -0.15
N THR A 568 14.25 27.34 1.10
CA THR A 568 13.24 27.83 2.05
C THR A 568 13.58 29.27 2.41
N ASP A 569 12.58 30.16 2.38
CA ASP A 569 12.65 31.50 2.93
C ASP A 569 11.62 31.60 4.07
N TYR A 570 12.08 31.74 5.29
CA TYR A 570 11.28 31.84 6.50
C TYR A 570 11.26 33.28 7.01
N TYR A 571 10.07 33.77 7.31
CA TYR A 571 9.88 35.13 7.88
C TYR A 571 9.09 34.98 9.18
N GLU A 572 9.55 35.69 10.21
CA GLU A 572 8.84 35.86 11.46
C GLU A 572 8.47 37.34 11.62
N TYR A 573 7.16 37.64 11.82
CA TYR A 573 6.63 39.01 11.79
C TYR A 573 7.11 39.84 10.56
N GLY A 574 7.22 39.20 9.41
CA GLY A 574 7.65 39.79 8.17
C GLY A 574 9.19 40.07 8.07
N VAL A 575 9.97 39.71 9.08
CA VAL A 575 11.44 39.79 9.10
C VAL A 575 12.02 38.44 8.68
N HIS A 576 12.88 38.46 7.65
CA HIS A 576 13.55 37.23 7.17
C HIS A 576 14.50 36.71 8.24
N GLN A 577 14.43 35.39 8.48
CA GLN A 577 15.22 34.66 9.45
C GLN A 577 16.22 33.75 8.72
N ASP A 578 17.51 34.15 8.71
CA ASP A 578 18.56 33.47 7.94
C ASP A 578 18.79 32.00 8.41
N GLU A 579 18.77 31.75 9.72
CA GLU A 579 18.99 30.40 10.27
C GLU A 579 17.87 29.42 9.91
N GLN A 580 16.62 29.90 9.79
CA GLN A 580 15.45 29.11 9.41
C GLN A 580 15.23 29.06 7.89
N SER A 581 16.14 29.69 7.10
CA SER A 581 16.03 29.79 5.64
C SER A 581 17.11 28.98 4.91
N PRO A 582 17.15 27.65 5.10
CA PRO A 582 18.19 26.80 4.52
C PRO A 582 18.03 26.59 3.02
N VAL A 583 19.16 26.27 2.37
CA VAL A 583 19.22 25.75 1.01
C VAL A 583 19.84 24.35 1.04
N TYR A 584 19.15 23.37 0.49
CA TYR A 584 19.61 21.99 0.39
C TYR A 584 19.84 21.58 -1.05
N ASN A 585 20.86 20.76 -1.28
CA ASN A 585 21.16 20.12 -2.56
C ASN A 585 21.43 18.66 -2.29
N ASP A 586 20.51 17.77 -2.65
CA ASP A 586 20.57 16.37 -2.30
C ASP A 586 20.57 15.49 -3.56
N ILE A 587 21.37 14.42 -3.50
CA ILE A 587 21.37 13.34 -4.48
C ILE A 587 20.75 12.12 -3.82
N VAL A 588 19.68 11.60 -4.40
CA VAL A 588 18.87 10.49 -3.87
C VAL A 588 19.00 9.29 -4.80
N PRO A 589 19.90 8.33 -4.52
CA PRO A 589 20.10 7.12 -5.29
C PRO A 589 19.13 6.00 -4.89
N VAL A 590 18.82 5.14 -5.86
CA VAL A 590 18.18 3.84 -5.69
C VAL A 590 18.95 2.81 -6.52
N ALA A 591 19.18 1.63 -5.98
CA ALA A 591 19.76 0.49 -6.70
C ALA A 591 19.10 -0.81 -6.22
N LEU A 592 18.75 -1.67 -7.16
CA LEU A 592 18.18 -2.99 -6.88
C LEU A 592 18.80 -4.03 -7.84
N VAL A 593 19.10 -5.20 -7.29
CA VAL A 593 19.46 -6.40 -8.05
C VAL A 593 18.50 -7.50 -7.63
N GLY A 594 17.72 -8.01 -8.58
CA GLY A 594 16.78 -9.11 -8.41
C GLY A 594 17.25 -10.37 -9.14
N TYR A 595 16.90 -11.53 -8.61
CA TYR A 595 17.09 -12.84 -9.23
C TYR A 595 15.80 -13.64 -9.14
N GLU A 596 15.31 -14.14 -10.28
CA GLU A 596 14.10 -14.97 -10.35
C GLU A 596 14.39 -16.26 -11.12
N ASP A 597 14.10 -17.43 -10.50
CA ASP A 597 14.20 -18.73 -11.15
C ASP A 597 13.21 -19.73 -10.54
N LYS A 598 12.43 -20.40 -11.40
CA LYS A 598 11.52 -21.51 -11.05
C LYS A 598 10.58 -21.23 -9.85
N GLY A 599 10.14 -19.99 -9.73
CA GLY A 599 9.23 -19.53 -8.66
C GLY A 599 9.92 -19.21 -7.33
N TRP A 600 11.26 -19.16 -7.30
CA TRP A 600 12.06 -18.53 -6.27
C TRP A 600 12.45 -17.13 -6.71
N HIS A 601 12.38 -16.22 -5.78
CA HIS A 601 12.77 -14.83 -5.95
C HIS A 601 13.70 -14.41 -4.81
N ALA A 602 14.72 -13.60 -5.14
CA ALA A 602 15.55 -12.92 -4.17
C ALA A 602 15.97 -11.56 -4.73
N SER A 603 15.99 -10.52 -3.92
CA SER A 603 16.50 -9.21 -4.30
C SER A 603 17.27 -8.54 -3.18
N LEU A 604 18.29 -7.79 -3.56
CA LEU A 604 19.04 -6.90 -2.69
C LEU A 604 18.86 -5.48 -3.20
N SER A 605 18.45 -4.58 -2.33
CA SER A 605 18.26 -3.18 -2.68
C SER A 605 18.89 -2.22 -1.68
N TYR A 606 19.26 -1.06 -2.17
CA TYR A 606 19.66 0.11 -1.40
C TYR A 606 18.88 1.32 -1.87
N ARG A 607 18.47 2.15 -0.93
CA ARG A 607 17.77 3.40 -1.21
C ARG A 607 18.09 4.47 -0.18
N LEU A 608 18.26 5.71 -0.63
CA LEU A 608 18.19 6.89 0.20
C LEU A 608 16.76 7.45 0.16
N ILE A 609 16.17 7.69 1.33
CA ILE A 609 14.88 8.39 1.49
C ILE A 609 15.15 9.71 2.20
N ARG A 610 14.55 10.79 1.72
CA ARG A 610 14.71 12.13 2.28
C ARG A 610 13.34 12.70 2.64
N ASN A 611 13.08 12.87 3.93
CA ASN A 611 11.81 13.40 4.43
C ASN A 611 12.01 14.81 4.98
N ASN A 612 11.19 15.74 4.52
CA ASN A 612 11.12 17.08 5.11
C ASN A 612 10.19 17.06 6.34
N PRO A 613 10.48 17.87 7.37
CA PRO A 613 9.52 18.05 8.46
C PRO A 613 8.23 18.70 7.96
N ASP A 614 7.10 18.35 8.57
CA ASP A 614 5.82 19.01 8.28
C ASP A 614 5.86 20.47 8.69
N TYR A 615 5.15 21.34 8.00
CA TYR A 615 5.19 22.78 8.28
C TYR A 615 4.72 23.13 9.70
N HIS A 616 3.78 22.39 10.28
CA HIS A 616 3.36 22.63 11.67
C HIS A 616 4.47 22.31 12.70
N MET A 617 5.42 21.44 12.35
CA MET A 617 6.58 21.15 13.20
C MET A 617 7.60 22.27 13.20
N LEU A 618 7.60 23.11 12.14
CA LEU A 618 8.49 24.26 11.98
C LEU A 618 7.92 25.55 12.62
N SER A 619 6.77 25.52 13.27
CA SER A 619 6.19 26.70 13.91
C SER A 619 7.00 27.15 15.12
N SER A 620 7.18 28.47 15.27
CA SER A 620 7.82 29.10 16.42
C SER A 620 6.87 29.19 17.63
N SER A 621 5.56 28.99 17.45
CA SER A 621 4.55 29.19 18.48
C SER A 621 4.67 28.24 19.68
N ILE A 622 4.45 28.76 20.90
CA ILE A 622 4.31 27.95 22.11
C ILE A 622 2.84 27.95 22.54
N THR A 623 2.22 26.78 22.51
CA THR A 623 0.80 26.59 22.83
C THR A 623 0.63 26.08 24.26
N TYR A 624 -0.27 26.71 25.01
CA TYR A 624 -0.69 26.24 26.32
C TYR A 624 -1.60 25.02 26.20
N SER A 625 -1.17 23.85 26.71
CA SER A 625 -1.98 22.64 26.75
C SER A 625 -2.62 22.41 28.10
N SER A 626 -1.88 22.66 29.18
CA SER A 626 -2.33 22.65 30.55
C SER A 626 -1.36 23.45 31.41
N LYS A 627 -1.68 23.66 32.70
CA LYS A 627 -0.80 24.36 33.65
C LYS A 627 0.62 23.77 33.71
N TYR A 628 0.78 22.47 33.50
CA TYR A 628 2.06 21.77 33.61
C TYR A 628 2.57 21.18 32.26
N MET A 629 1.95 21.56 31.16
CA MET A 629 2.38 21.08 29.82
C MET A 629 2.17 22.15 28.75
N TYR A 630 3.23 22.49 28.04
CA TYR A 630 3.23 23.36 26.88
C TYR A 630 3.69 22.59 25.64
N ARG A 631 3.36 23.09 24.46
CA ARG A 631 3.74 22.48 23.17
C ARG A 631 4.35 23.51 22.25
N SER A 632 5.39 23.12 21.50
CA SER A 632 5.97 23.95 20.43
C SER A 632 6.43 23.09 19.27
N GLY A 633 6.64 23.72 18.11
CA GLY A 633 7.47 23.18 17.06
C GLY A 633 8.94 23.50 17.28
N ASP A 634 9.75 23.34 16.22
CA ASP A 634 11.15 23.75 16.15
C ASP A 634 11.46 24.19 14.71
N PRO A 635 11.62 25.49 14.44
CA PRO A 635 11.90 26.02 13.09
C PRO A 635 13.28 25.60 12.53
N LEU A 636 14.16 25.06 13.38
CA LEU A 636 15.51 24.63 13.01
C LEU A 636 15.61 23.16 12.60
N LEU A 637 14.48 22.44 12.53
CA LEU A 637 14.48 21.05 12.07
C LEU A 637 15.00 20.95 10.62
N VAL A 638 15.87 19.96 10.41
CA VAL A 638 16.44 19.64 9.10
C VAL A 638 15.79 18.39 8.51
N PRO A 639 15.83 18.20 7.18
CA PRO A 639 15.33 16.99 6.56
C PRO A 639 16.05 15.74 7.04
N GLN A 640 15.31 14.73 7.46
CA GLN A 640 15.89 13.44 7.82
C GLN A 640 16.25 12.60 6.59
N LYS A 641 17.33 11.81 6.71
CA LYS A 641 17.83 10.95 5.62
C LYS A 641 17.92 9.51 6.08
N HIS A 642 17.23 8.60 5.39
CA HIS A 642 17.21 7.17 5.67
C HIS A 642 18.06 6.43 4.63
N HIS A 643 19.10 5.75 5.07
CA HIS A 643 19.87 4.81 4.27
C HIS A 643 19.33 3.40 4.50
N VAL A 644 18.48 2.95 3.57
CA VAL A 644 17.74 1.69 3.72
C VAL A 644 18.37 0.61 2.85
N PHE A 645 18.72 -0.52 3.47
CA PHE A 645 19.19 -1.74 2.81
C PHE A 645 18.17 -2.84 3.05
N ILE A 646 17.79 -3.56 1.99
CA ILE A 646 16.76 -4.58 2.07
C ILE A 646 17.23 -5.82 1.33
N LEU A 647 17.04 -6.97 1.95
CA LEU A 647 17.18 -8.29 1.35
C LEU A 647 15.82 -8.99 1.40
N ASP A 648 15.22 -9.18 0.25
CA ASP A 648 13.97 -9.90 0.07
C ASP A 648 14.24 -11.28 -0.50
N ALA A 649 13.52 -12.30 -0.02
CA ALA A 649 13.55 -13.65 -0.57
C ALA A 649 12.19 -14.32 -0.40
N GLY A 650 11.77 -15.08 -1.42
CA GLY A 650 10.48 -15.74 -1.33
C GLY A 650 10.23 -16.80 -2.37
N SER A 651 9.21 -17.61 -2.13
CA SER A 651 8.75 -18.62 -3.07
C SER A 651 7.27 -18.90 -2.84
N ARG A 652 6.47 -18.83 -3.91
CA ARG A 652 5.03 -19.16 -3.94
C ARG A 652 4.23 -18.46 -2.84
N TRP A 653 4.09 -19.08 -1.66
CA TRP A 653 3.24 -18.65 -0.54
C TRP A 653 4.04 -18.21 0.70
N ALA A 654 5.38 -18.19 0.63
CA ALA A 654 6.25 -17.79 1.74
C ALA A 654 7.23 -16.72 1.28
N PHE A 655 7.43 -15.71 2.12
CA PHE A 655 8.30 -14.57 1.87
C PHE A 655 8.98 -14.12 3.15
N VAL A 656 10.23 -13.68 3.06
CA VAL A 656 11.04 -13.13 4.14
C VAL A 656 11.70 -11.83 3.66
N ASN A 657 11.72 -10.83 4.52
CA ASN A 657 12.36 -9.55 4.32
C ASN A 657 13.30 -9.27 5.48
N LEU A 658 14.56 -8.97 5.20
CA LEU A 658 15.54 -8.46 6.17
C LEU A 658 15.84 -7.01 5.81
N PHE A 659 15.86 -6.11 6.78
CA PHE A 659 16.14 -4.72 6.53
C PHE A 659 17.07 -4.10 7.58
N PHE A 660 17.81 -3.10 7.13
CA PHE A 660 18.58 -2.18 7.95
C PHE A 660 18.33 -0.76 7.46
N ASP A 661 17.90 0.12 8.37
CA ASP A 661 17.69 1.56 8.11
C ASP A 661 18.55 2.37 9.07
N ARG A 662 19.51 3.11 8.53
CA ARG A 662 20.24 4.15 9.25
C ARG A 662 19.65 5.49 8.91
N THR A 663 18.97 6.10 9.88
CA THR A 663 18.40 7.44 9.77
C THR A 663 19.35 8.47 10.37
N LEU A 664 19.64 9.50 9.59
CA LEU A 664 20.35 10.70 10.03
C LEU A 664 19.34 11.81 10.29
N ASP A 665 19.58 12.59 11.34
CA ASP A 665 18.77 13.75 11.74
C ASP A 665 17.28 13.42 11.91
N LEU A 666 16.97 12.28 12.55
CA LEU A 666 15.59 11.87 12.83
C LEU A 666 14.90 12.91 13.70
N TYR A 667 13.98 13.69 13.13
CA TYR A 667 13.14 14.57 13.95
C TYR A 667 12.06 13.76 14.66
N THR A 668 11.93 14.02 15.95
CA THR A 668 10.99 13.31 16.83
C THR A 668 10.42 14.25 17.88
N ARG A 669 9.32 13.85 18.47
CA ARG A 669 8.76 14.53 19.65
C ARG A 669 9.72 14.36 20.83
N PHE A 670 9.91 15.42 21.57
CA PHE A 670 10.90 15.53 22.62
C PHE A 670 10.31 16.21 23.85
N LEU A 671 10.70 15.70 25.03
CA LEU A 671 10.25 16.18 26.32
C LEU A 671 11.42 16.81 27.08
N LYS A 672 11.24 18.03 27.55
CA LYS A 672 12.19 18.71 28.43
C LYS A 672 11.47 19.65 29.40
N PRO A 673 12.07 20.01 30.56
CA PRO A 673 11.56 21.10 31.37
C PRO A 673 11.47 22.40 30.56
N TYR A 674 10.41 23.16 30.72
CA TYR A 674 10.21 24.43 30.00
C TYR A 674 11.14 25.53 30.51
N ASN A 675 11.00 25.88 31.81
CA ASN A 675 11.83 26.84 32.50
C ASN A 675 11.74 26.57 34.01
N ASP A 676 12.84 26.06 34.58
CA ASP A 676 12.85 25.60 35.98
C ASP A 676 12.76 26.77 36.98
N GLU A 677 13.14 27.96 36.57
CA GLU A 677 13.15 29.16 37.45
C GLU A 677 11.77 29.80 37.52
N THR A 678 11.13 30.00 36.37
CA THR A 678 9.86 30.76 36.29
C THR A 678 8.62 29.85 36.25
N HIS A 679 8.79 28.63 35.74
CA HIS A 679 7.71 27.65 35.58
C HIS A 679 8.15 26.24 36.04
N PRO A 680 8.45 26.07 37.35
CA PRO A 680 8.94 24.81 37.87
C PRO A 680 7.91 23.68 37.67
N GLY A 681 8.38 22.50 37.22
CA GLY A 681 7.54 21.34 36.98
C GLY A 681 6.79 21.33 35.64
N VAL A 682 6.89 22.41 34.84
CA VAL A 682 6.26 22.48 33.54
C VAL A 682 7.09 21.74 32.49
N LEU A 683 6.50 20.81 31.75
CA LEU A 683 7.08 20.16 30.58
C LEU A 683 6.79 20.91 29.29
N LEU A 684 7.81 21.07 28.47
CA LEU A 684 7.68 21.43 27.07
C LEU A 684 7.75 20.16 26.22
N PHE A 685 6.66 19.91 25.49
CA PHE A 685 6.55 18.89 24.47
C PHE A 685 6.85 19.53 23.12
N THR A 686 8.05 19.35 22.62
CA THR A 686 8.57 20.01 21.41
C THR A 686 9.12 19.00 20.41
N MET A 687 9.82 19.48 19.40
CA MET A 687 10.55 18.65 18.43
C MET A 687 12.05 18.72 18.71
N ALA A 688 12.78 17.69 18.31
CA ALA A 688 14.23 17.68 18.29
C ALA A 688 14.74 16.71 17.21
N SER A 689 15.98 16.95 16.73
CA SER A 689 16.66 16.03 15.81
C SER A 689 17.59 15.10 16.58
N ILE A 690 17.41 13.78 16.38
CA ILE A 690 18.34 12.74 16.86
C ILE A 690 19.37 12.53 15.75
N PRO A 691 20.67 12.73 15.99
CA PRO A 691 21.68 12.71 14.92
C PRO A 691 21.76 11.40 14.16
N THR A 692 21.58 10.26 14.86
CA THR A 692 21.66 8.94 14.24
C THR A 692 20.73 7.97 14.94
N THR A 693 19.98 7.22 14.16
CA THR A 693 19.09 6.14 14.61
C THR A 693 19.27 4.94 13.70
N ASP A 694 19.50 3.77 14.28
CA ASP A 694 19.59 2.50 13.54
C ASP A 694 18.36 1.64 13.84
N THR A 695 17.68 1.22 12.78
CA THR A 695 16.56 0.27 12.84
C THR A 695 16.89 -0.94 11.99
N TYR A 696 16.75 -2.13 12.56
CA TYR A 696 16.95 -3.37 11.82
C TYR A 696 15.96 -4.43 12.27
N GLY A 697 15.64 -5.30 11.36
CA GLY A 697 14.67 -6.33 11.65
C GLY A 697 14.46 -7.32 10.55
N MET A 698 13.50 -8.19 10.81
CA MET A 698 13.06 -9.23 9.92
C MET A 698 11.54 -9.25 9.88
N ASN A 699 10.99 -9.40 8.69
CA ASN A 699 9.58 -9.68 8.47
C ASN A 699 9.41 -10.98 7.69
N PHE A 700 8.29 -11.65 7.91
CA PHE A 700 7.89 -12.78 7.08
C PHE A 700 6.38 -12.77 6.82
N ASN A 701 6.00 -13.37 5.70
CA ASN A 701 4.60 -13.63 5.33
C ASN A 701 4.45 -15.07 4.87
N VAL A 702 3.37 -15.72 5.29
CA VAL A 702 3.00 -17.07 4.88
C VAL A 702 1.50 -17.07 4.57
N SER A 703 1.13 -17.36 3.31
CA SER A 703 -0.26 -17.26 2.84
C SER A 703 -0.67 -18.42 1.91
N PRO A 704 -0.81 -19.64 2.43
CA PRO A 704 -1.27 -20.78 1.66
C PRO A 704 -2.79 -20.69 1.37
N LYS A 705 -3.25 -21.46 0.39
CA LYS A 705 -4.69 -21.66 0.10
C LYS A 705 -5.09 -23.09 0.44
N ILE A 706 -6.12 -23.25 1.27
CA ILE A 706 -6.59 -24.57 1.76
C ILE A 706 -8.11 -24.66 1.55
N GLY A 707 -8.51 -25.05 0.35
CA GLY A 707 -9.94 -25.11 -0.02
C GLY A 707 -10.63 -23.73 0.06
N CYS A 708 -11.69 -23.63 0.88
CA CYS A 708 -12.42 -22.38 1.13
C CYS A 708 -11.71 -21.45 2.13
N TRP A 709 -10.71 -21.93 2.84
CA TRP A 709 -9.94 -21.20 3.83
C TRP A 709 -8.62 -20.69 3.25
N GLN A 710 -8.35 -19.42 3.46
CA GLN A 710 -7.11 -18.77 3.06
C GLN A 710 -6.53 -18.01 4.26
N PRO A 711 -5.67 -18.67 5.06
CA PRO A 711 -4.94 -17.99 6.13
C PRO A 711 -3.79 -17.16 5.56
N GLN A 712 -3.50 -16.05 6.24
CA GLN A 712 -2.30 -15.25 6.02
C GLN A 712 -1.67 -14.94 7.37
N LEU A 713 -0.43 -15.35 7.57
CA LEU A 713 0.36 -15.06 8.75
C LEU A 713 1.45 -14.04 8.38
N ASN A 714 1.41 -12.89 9.00
CA ASN A 714 2.49 -11.89 8.99
C ASN A 714 3.21 -11.94 10.34
N GLY A 715 4.51 -11.76 10.35
CA GLY A 715 5.28 -11.61 11.56
C GLY A 715 6.51 -10.75 11.36
N GLY A 716 7.01 -10.19 12.45
CA GLY A 716 8.19 -9.33 12.43
C GLY A 716 8.92 -9.31 13.76
N MET A 717 10.21 -8.98 13.69
CA MET A 717 11.07 -8.71 14.82
C MET A 717 11.85 -7.42 14.52
N TYR A 718 11.82 -6.47 15.45
CA TYR A 718 12.38 -5.13 15.27
C TYR A 718 13.28 -4.75 16.40
N PHE A 719 14.41 -4.12 16.06
CA PHE A 719 15.29 -3.41 16.96
C PHE A 719 15.35 -1.95 16.57
N TYR A 720 15.31 -1.08 17.54
CA TYR A 720 15.38 0.35 17.36
C TYR A 720 16.41 0.93 18.32
N ASP A 721 17.46 1.54 17.80
CA ASP A 721 18.57 2.11 18.55
C ASP A 721 18.82 3.56 18.13
N ALA A 722 18.44 4.51 18.98
CA ALA A 722 18.58 5.93 18.73
C ALA A 722 19.66 6.54 19.63
N ASN A 723 20.54 7.34 19.03
CA ASN A 723 21.57 8.07 19.77
C ASN A 723 20.98 9.30 20.48
N VAL A 724 20.29 9.08 21.59
CA VAL A 724 19.59 10.13 22.36
C VAL A 724 20.45 10.82 23.42
N ARG A 725 21.67 10.37 23.62
CA ARG A 725 22.60 10.97 24.62
C ARG A 725 22.96 12.42 24.29
N SER A 726 23.01 12.75 22.99
CA SER A 726 23.23 14.13 22.51
C SER A 726 22.13 15.10 22.95
N LEU A 727 20.95 14.57 23.22
CA LEU A 727 19.78 15.33 23.70
C LEU A 727 19.68 15.34 25.23
N GLY A 728 20.64 14.73 25.95
CA GLY A 728 20.64 14.67 27.41
C GLY A 728 19.75 13.57 28.00
N ILE A 729 19.24 12.64 27.20
CA ILE A 729 18.49 11.48 27.68
C ILE A 729 19.45 10.40 28.13
N THR A 730 19.33 9.93 29.37
CA THR A 730 20.22 8.93 29.96
C THR A 730 19.74 7.48 29.77
N GLN A 731 18.43 7.31 29.58
CA GLN A 731 17.81 6.00 29.35
C GLN A 731 18.20 5.49 27.98
N HIS A 732 18.65 4.24 27.94
CA HIS A 732 19.01 3.56 26.70
C HIS A 732 18.80 2.05 26.85
N TRP A 733 17.92 1.49 26.03
CA TRP A 733 17.60 0.08 25.99
C TRP A 733 17.60 -0.45 24.56
N ASN A 734 17.81 -1.75 24.41
CA ASN A 734 17.84 -2.42 23.12
C ASN A 734 17.26 -3.83 23.26
N GLU A 735 15.93 -3.91 23.41
CA GLU A 735 15.17 -5.15 23.47
C GLU A 735 14.40 -5.33 22.14
N PRO A 736 14.34 -6.56 21.58
CA PRO A 736 13.56 -6.80 20.38
C PRO A 736 12.06 -6.73 20.67
N GLN A 737 11.30 -6.16 19.73
CA GLN A 737 9.87 -6.24 19.69
C GLN A 737 9.44 -7.25 18.62
N PHE A 738 8.50 -8.12 18.97
CA PHE A 738 7.89 -9.07 18.04
C PHE A 738 6.47 -8.63 17.72
N TYR A 739 6.10 -8.82 16.47
CA TYR A 739 4.76 -8.57 15.95
C TYR A 739 4.28 -9.80 15.21
N PHE A 740 3.00 -10.17 15.41
CA PHE A 740 2.33 -11.24 14.69
C PHE A 740 0.91 -10.81 14.34
N GLU A 741 0.50 -11.15 13.14
CA GLU A 741 -0.85 -10.94 12.65
C GLU A 741 -1.31 -12.20 11.92
N LEU A 742 -2.49 -12.69 12.26
CA LEU A 742 -3.15 -13.81 11.59
C LEU A 742 -4.48 -13.33 11.01
N ASP A 743 -4.58 -13.38 9.69
CA ASP A 743 -5.78 -13.12 8.94
C ASP A 743 -6.37 -14.43 8.41
N ASN A 744 -7.64 -14.68 8.69
CA ASN A 744 -8.35 -15.89 8.25
C ASN A 744 -9.51 -15.48 7.37
N SER A 745 -9.43 -15.76 6.08
CA SER A 745 -10.47 -15.50 5.09
C SER A 745 -11.14 -16.80 4.66
N PHE A 746 -12.48 -16.85 4.71
CA PHE A 746 -13.30 -17.98 4.31
C PHE A 746 -14.29 -17.54 3.23
N THR A 747 -14.24 -18.19 2.08
CA THR A 747 -15.18 -17.97 0.99
C THR A 747 -16.13 -19.15 0.88
N PHE A 748 -17.43 -18.89 1.04
CA PHE A 748 -18.47 -19.90 0.98
C PHE A 748 -19.31 -19.74 -0.30
N PRO A 749 -20.07 -20.76 -0.69
CA PRO A 749 -21.06 -20.68 -1.76
C PRO A 749 -22.06 -19.54 -1.56
N ASP A 750 -22.79 -19.20 -2.61
CA ASP A 750 -23.88 -18.20 -2.61
C ASP A 750 -23.46 -16.80 -2.16
N GLY A 751 -22.17 -16.42 -2.35
CA GLY A 751 -21.66 -15.08 -2.08
C GLY A 751 -21.48 -14.73 -0.60
N TRP A 752 -21.41 -15.72 0.29
CA TRP A 752 -21.02 -15.50 1.68
C TRP A 752 -19.50 -15.43 1.82
N PHE A 753 -19.05 -14.51 2.66
CA PHE A 753 -17.64 -14.33 3.01
C PHE A 753 -17.48 -13.99 4.48
N LEU A 754 -16.56 -14.68 5.16
CA LEU A 754 -16.18 -14.42 6.54
C LEU A 754 -14.68 -14.13 6.61
N ASN A 755 -14.32 -13.06 7.29
CA ASN A 755 -12.93 -12.78 7.64
C ASN A 755 -12.82 -12.58 9.15
N VAL A 756 -11.80 -13.17 9.76
CA VAL A 756 -11.44 -12.99 11.17
C VAL A 756 -9.95 -12.72 11.22
N ASN A 757 -9.57 -11.54 11.67
CA ASN A 757 -8.17 -11.18 11.82
C ASN A 757 -7.83 -10.81 13.27
N GLY A 758 -6.59 -11.02 13.64
CA GLY A 758 -6.07 -10.60 14.93
C GLY A 758 -4.59 -10.33 14.85
N ASN A 759 -4.13 -9.35 15.60
CA ASN A 759 -2.72 -9.04 15.74
C ASN A 759 -2.29 -8.95 17.21
N ILE A 760 -1.01 -9.12 17.45
CA ILE A 760 -0.38 -8.94 18.75
C ILE A 760 1.07 -8.46 18.57
N SER A 761 1.48 -7.48 19.36
CA SER A 761 2.87 -7.10 19.55
C SER A 761 3.32 -7.31 21.00
N THR A 762 4.57 -7.73 21.19
CA THR A 762 5.14 -7.92 22.53
C THR A 762 5.53 -6.58 23.14
N ALA A 763 5.62 -6.53 24.46
CA ALA A 763 6.30 -5.43 25.14
C ALA A 763 7.81 -5.50 24.87
N ALA A 764 8.47 -4.33 24.79
CA ALA A 764 9.92 -4.21 24.67
C ALA A 764 10.39 -2.85 25.20
N LYS A 765 11.63 -2.77 25.62
CA LYS A 765 12.31 -1.51 25.94
C LYS A 765 13.27 -1.16 24.82
N GLN A 766 12.99 -0.06 24.14
CA GLN A 766 13.74 0.36 22.96
C GLN A 766 14.17 1.82 23.08
N SER A 767 15.48 2.06 22.94
CA SER A 767 16.08 3.39 23.04
C SER A 767 15.67 4.12 24.34
N TYR A 768 14.78 5.08 24.26
CA TYR A 768 14.31 5.91 25.38
C TYR A 768 12.80 5.71 25.68
N SER A 769 12.16 4.71 25.10
CA SER A 769 10.73 4.43 25.26
C SER A 769 10.44 2.99 25.65
N LEU A 770 9.35 2.81 26.37
CA LEU A 770 8.78 1.50 26.69
C LEU A 770 7.66 1.21 25.66
N ARG A 771 7.80 0.12 24.92
CA ARG A 771 6.75 -0.40 24.06
C ARG A 771 5.90 -1.37 24.86
N HIS A 772 4.61 -1.13 24.88
CA HIS A 772 3.67 -1.99 25.60
C HIS A 772 3.14 -3.10 24.68
N ARG A 773 2.67 -4.17 25.30
CA ARG A 773 1.96 -5.22 24.57
C ARG A 773 0.63 -4.67 24.06
N GLU A 774 0.39 -4.82 22.78
CA GLU A 774 -0.86 -4.44 22.12
C GLU A 774 -1.41 -5.61 21.32
N GLY A 775 -2.73 -5.67 21.15
CA GLY A 775 -3.35 -6.67 20.30
C GLY A 775 -4.84 -6.39 20.14
N THR A 776 -5.39 -6.86 19.03
CA THR A 776 -6.81 -6.73 18.71
C THR A 776 -7.29 -7.93 17.91
N VAL A 777 -8.60 -8.20 17.96
CA VAL A 777 -9.30 -9.17 17.13
C VAL A 777 -10.50 -8.52 16.51
N ASN A 778 -10.65 -8.66 15.19
CA ASN A 778 -11.74 -8.11 14.40
C ASN A 778 -12.41 -9.22 13.59
N ALA A 779 -13.69 -9.02 13.26
CA ALA A 779 -14.45 -9.94 12.40
C ALA A 779 -15.31 -9.19 11.40
N ARG A 780 -15.49 -9.78 10.23
CA ARG A 780 -16.30 -9.27 9.14
C ARG A 780 -17.11 -10.39 8.51
N LEU A 781 -18.40 -10.17 8.31
CA LEU A 781 -19.30 -11.08 7.60
C LEU A 781 -19.97 -10.33 6.45
N SER A 782 -19.75 -10.78 5.22
CA SER A 782 -20.30 -10.14 4.03
C SER A 782 -21.21 -11.10 3.24
N LYS A 783 -22.24 -10.55 2.61
CA LYS A 783 -23.13 -11.23 1.69
C LYS A 783 -23.34 -10.38 0.44
N SER A 784 -23.11 -10.99 -0.72
CA SER A 784 -23.40 -10.41 -2.02
C SER A 784 -24.78 -10.80 -2.51
N PHE A 785 -25.50 -9.86 -3.16
CA PHE A 785 -26.81 -10.00 -3.75
C PHE A 785 -26.81 -9.36 -5.14
N LEU A 786 -27.86 -9.65 -5.94
CA LEU A 786 -28.09 -9.05 -7.27
C LEU A 786 -26.87 -9.18 -8.19
N GLU A 787 -26.31 -10.38 -8.31
CA GLU A 787 -25.11 -10.66 -9.11
C GLU A 787 -23.93 -9.71 -8.73
N ASP A 788 -23.64 -9.62 -7.43
CA ASP A 788 -22.61 -8.76 -6.81
C ASP A 788 -22.85 -7.23 -6.98
N ALA A 789 -24.02 -6.80 -7.50
CA ALA A 789 -24.35 -5.38 -7.56
C ALA A 789 -24.60 -4.76 -6.18
N LEU A 790 -25.18 -5.53 -5.25
CA LEU A 790 -25.42 -5.11 -3.86
C LEU A 790 -24.59 -6.00 -2.92
N MET A 791 -23.85 -5.39 -2.00
CA MET A 791 -23.13 -6.09 -0.93
C MET A 791 -23.49 -5.47 0.43
N ILE A 792 -23.81 -6.34 1.38
CA ILE A 792 -24.05 -5.97 2.78
C ILE A 792 -22.96 -6.63 3.63
N THR A 793 -22.33 -5.84 4.50
CA THR A 793 -21.25 -6.29 5.39
C THR A 793 -21.55 -5.89 6.83
N LEU A 794 -21.38 -6.83 7.75
CA LEU A 794 -21.36 -6.59 9.18
C LEU A 794 -19.90 -6.62 9.65
N THR A 795 -19.52 -5.69 10.52
CA THR A 795 -18.17 -5.62 11.12
C THR A 795 -18.25 -5.60 12.62
N ALA A 796 -17.27 -6.21 13.27
CA ALA A 796 -17.04 -6.12 14.70
C ALA A 796 -15.54 -5.86 14.91
N ASP A 797 -15.19 -4.67 15.37
CA ASP A 797 -13.82 -4.23 15.58
C ASP A 797 -13.47 -4.27 17.07
N ASP A 798 -12.22 -4.61 17.40
CA ASP A 798 -11.69 -4.76 18.75
C ASP A 798 -12.63 -5.53 19.69
N ILE A 799 -13.02 -6.74 19.27
CA ILE A 799 -14.07 -7.55 19.91
C ILE A 799 -13.83 -7.73 21.42
N PHE A 800 -12.56 -7.83 21.83
CA PHE A 800 -12.18 -8.05 23.23
C PHE A 800 -11.80 -6.79 23.99
N HIS A 801 -11.99 -5.58 23.40
CA HIS A 801 -11.67 -4.31 24.04
C HIS A 801 -10.21 -4.25 24.52
N THR A 802 -9.27 -4.56 23.64
CA THR A 802 -7.84 -4.73 23.99
C THR A 802 -6.91 -3.74 23.31
N ARG A 803 -7.40 -2.92 22.39
CA ARG A 803 -6.59 -1.94 21.66
C ARG A 803 -6.43 -0.65 22.48
N TYR A 804 -5.30 -0.56 23.18
CA TYR A 804 -4.88 0.65 23.88
C TYR A 804 -3.73 1.31 23.15
N HIS A 805 -3.69 2.63 23.20
CA HIS A 805 -2.55 3.41 22.73
C HIS A 805 -1.71 3.86 23.92
N TYR A 806 -0.40 3.61 23.84
CA TYR A 806 0.54 3.99 24.87
C TYR A 806 1.54 5.01 24.35
N MET A 807 1.79 6.04 25.16
CA MET A 807 2.97 6.90 25.04
C MET A 807 3.70 6.77 26.38
N ASP A 808 4.85 6.08 26.38
CA ASP A 808 5.66 5.86 27.55
C ASP A 808 7.11 6.13 27.15
N GLY A 809 7.60 7.33 27.49
CA GLY A 809 8.88 7.81 27.02
C GLY A 809 9.59 8.72 28.00
N TYR A 810 10.91 8.70 27.91
CA TYR A 810 11.80 9.51 28.72
C TYR A 810 12.35 10.68 27.91
N GLY A 811 12.37 11.85 28.53
CA GLY A 811 12.99 13.06 28.01
C GLY A 811 14.15 13.49 28.90
N VAL A 812 14.57 14.75 28.74
CA VAL A 812 15.57 15.35 29.64
C VAL A 812 14.94 15.57 31.00
N ARG A 813 15.47 14.90 32.02
CA ARG A 813 14.95 14.99 33.39
C ARG A 813 13.43 14.91 33.45
N SER A 814 12.84 14.05 32.61
CA SER A 814 11.40 13.95 32.50
C SER A 814 10.95 12.59 32.01
N HIS A 815 9.75 12.21 32.38
CA HIS A 815 9.08 10.99 31.97
C HIS A 815 7.61 11.25 31.77
N ILE A 816 6.99 10.65 30.76
CA ILE A 816 5.56 10.70 30.53
C ILE A 816 5.03 9.31 30.20
N LEU A 817 3.99 8.94 30.91
CA LEU A 817 3.17 7.77 30.60
C LEU A 817 1.74 8.23 30.32
N THR A 818 1.28 7.97 29.12
CA THR A 818 -0.13 8.13 28.74
C THR A 818 -0.65 6.80 28.22
N ARG A 819 -1.72 6.28 28.81
CA ARG A 819 -2.45 5.12 28.30
C ARG A 819 -3.84 5.57 27.87
N SER A 820 -4.16 5.40 26.59
CA SER A 820 -5.40 5.88 26.01
C SER A 820 -6.19 4.75 25.38
N TYR A 821 -7.51 4.81 25.54
CA TYR A 821 -8.48 4.01 24.82
C TYR A 821 -9.27 4.91 23.86
N ASN A 822 -9.33 4.56 22.59
CA ASN A 822 -9.80 5.42 21.49
C ASN A 822 -11.14 4.97 20.89
N ASP A 823 -12.08 4.42 21.67
CA ASP A 823 -13.38 3.92 21.19
C ASP A 823 -13.26 2.99 19.98
N ASN A 824 -12.31 2.04 20.05
CA ASN A 824 -12.01 1.09 18.98
C ASN A 824 -13.00 -0.07 18.90
N GLN A 825 -13.69 -0.40 20.01
CA GLN A 825 -14.69 -1.46 20.06
C GLN A 825 -15.97 -0.98 19.39
N ARG A 826 -16.22 -1.47 18.15
CA ARG A 826 -17.34 -1.01 17.33
C ARG A 826 -18.04 -2.14 16.63
N LEU A 827 -19.36 -2.00 16.51
CA LEU A 827 -20.17 -2.81 15.60
C LEU A 827 -20.59 -1.94 14.42
N GLY A 828 -20.48 -2.47 13.22
CA GLY A 828 -20.76 -1.72 12.00
C GLY A 828 -21.59 -2.49 10.99
N ILE A 829 -22.30 -1.72 10.16
CA ILE A 829 -22.97 -2.18 8.95
C ILE A 829 -22.55 -1.32 7.77
N GLN A 830 -22.31 -1.99 6.65
CA GLN A 830 -21.96 -1.34 5.39
C GLN A 830 -22.89 -1.84 4.31
N ILE A 831 -23.36 -0.94 3.47
CA ILE A 831 -24.16 -1.21 2.28
C ILE A 831 -23.45 -0.59 1.10
N SER A 832 -23.17 -1.39 0.07
CA SER A 832 -22.55 -0.95 -1.17
C SER A 832 -23.35 -1.40 -2.36
N TYR A 833 -23.78 -0.45 -3.19
CA TYR A 833 -24.57 -0.70 -4.41
C TYR A 833 -23.90 -0.05 -5.62
N LYS A 834 -23.86 -0.77 -6.75
CA LYS A 834 -23.35 -0.27 -8.02
C LYS A 834 -24.31 -0.61 -9.15
N PHE A 835 -24.38 0.27 -10.15
CA PHE A 835 -25.14 0.02 -11.37
C PHE A 835 -24.31 0.42 -12.60
N ASN A 836 -24.49 -0.28 -13.72
CA ASN A 836 -23.83 -0.02 -14.99
C ASN A 836 -22.34 0.23 -14.83
N ALA A 837 -21.60 -0.78 -14.43
CA ALA A 837 -20.21 -0.73 -13.99
C ALA A 837 -19.23 -0.05 -14.97
N THR A 838 -19.28 1.26 -15.11
CA THR A 838 -18.29 2.07 -15.83
C THR A 838 -17.56 2.96 -14.84
N LYS A 839 -16.25 3.13 -15.00
CA LYS A 839 -15.41 3.96 -14.13
C LYS A 839 -14.77 5.08 -14.91
N SER A 840 -14.52 6.20 -14.22
CA SER A 840 -13.78 7.33 -14.79
C SER A 840 -12.42 6.86 -15.31
N LYS A 841 -12.08 7.30 -16.51
CA LYS A 841 -10.79 7.04 -17.17
C LYS A 841 -9.74 8.11 -16.85
N TYR A 842 -9.95 8.92 -15.82
CA TYR A 842 -9.02 9.96 -15.45
C TYR A 842 -7.61 9.40 -15.20
N LYS A 843 -6.60 9.89 -15.94
CA LYS A 843 -5.23 9.37 -15.93
C LYS A 843 -4.22 10.30 -15.25
N GLY A 844 -4.63 11.48 -14.76
CA GLY A 844 -3.72 12.42 -14.13
C GLY A 844 -3.02 11.83 -12.90
N THR A 845 -1.69 11.76 -12.92
CA THR A 845 -0.86 11.20 -11.82
C THR A 845 -0.66 12.21 -10.69
N GLY A 846 -0.79 13.51 -11.00
CA GLY A 846 -0.62 14.62 -10.05
C GLY A 846 0.84 15.07 -9.90
N ALA A 847 1.02 16.29 -9.39
CA ALA A 847 2.30 16.93 -9.09
C ALA A 847 2.32 17.45 -7.66
N GLY A 848 3.50 17.59 -7.05
CA GLY A 848 3.70 18.17 -5.71
C GLY A 848 2.99 17.42 -4.59
N GLN A 849 2.87 16.10 -4.67
CA GLN A 849 2.06 15.32 -3.72
C GLN A 849 2.71 15.27 -2.33
N SER A 850 4.03 15.21 -2.24
CA SER A 850 4.78 15.28 -0.99
C SER A 850 4.50 16.59 -0.25
N GLU A 851 4.58 17.72 -0.98
CA GLU A 851 4.32 19.03 -0.41
C GLU A 851 2.85 19.21 0.04
N LYS A 852 1.90 18.65 -0.71
CA LYS A 852 0.48 18.68 -0.32
C LYS A 852 0.20 17.94 0.99
N GLN A 853 0.96 16.91 1.31
CA GLN A 853 0.82 16.15 2.56
C GLN A 853 1.39 16.89 3.77
N ARG A 854 2.38 17.77 3.55
CA ARG A 854 3.01 18.60 4.60
C ARG A 854 2.18 19.82 4.99
N LEU A 855 1.26 20.28 4.13
CA LEU A 855 0.35 21.41 4.36
C LEU A 855 -0.80 21.08 5.32
#